data_ce20c8f174fbc1bd0183573333f41f7c
#
_entry.id   ce20c8f174fbc1bd0183573333f41f7c
#
_cell.length_a   1.000
_cell.length_b   1.000
_cell.length_c   1.000
_cell.angle_alpha   90.00
_cell.angle_beta   90.00
_cell.angle_gamma   90.00
#
_symmetry.space_group_name_H-M   'P 1'
#
loop_
_entity.id
_entity.type
_entity.pdbx_description
1 polymer ?
#
loop_
_entity_poly.entity_id
_entity_poly.type
_entity_poly.pdbx_seq_one_letter_code
_entity_poly.pdbx_strand_id
1 'polypeptide(L)'
;MMQRNASLKNIIDESAVKLESCYRELRAVMPEYFFTAFSENEICAMLPFLTLLKPDGIPLQTEIGRKIFRFYLRAENGSVLRGADGGKFAELPFTGAVIHESCKPFTPAGNGQFLVVESFTVTPLPKEAPVFTFAEIAKYFTDRSGQAPAGAEELYPRLNWEQLSDLTVDRLAERIEMTLEIQGESRAAVRIVPLGENRFKMLVAAPNAFAGSSYFTRIVEEFRLSNFHIERAYWREFSKALPKEDLDHATVDFGSFYFTGEAEKMAGFERAVKALYWTADDDLFYRELTVRRRWNPADVNFLRAGAEFIHSQFSFVDRSAYNYEDIARFIVLYPEICAELLELFRSRFDPDRDGPLTGEEPLRERIAAINSGVAERDNLSRNIFRALLNFTDSILKTNFFVVDKGALAFRLDPAFMKFYEEISPEYGKAFPADRPYGIFFFFRRNAAGFQVRFSEIARGGWRTVVPRIGTHDLERGDYFEAARDEFFREVYVLAHTQHSKNKDIFEGGSKMITLLRTEGTGDWHSELWEAQKAVFAAFLSLINFDADGTLRDARIIDRLGVREIVEIGPDENMFDNMISYMGRQGIRAGYTLGSGIISGKPESGINHKEYGVTSFGVHEYFLRTMKELDIDPFKDDFSVKISGGPFGDVAGNLMKLLLRKENGNFCYPAMRIVAVTDGPAALFDPDGIDRDELSKLVLRENLDKFDPRRLRGEGAFIIFSAPCREGDEEYYRQVIRKEGKCVENKLSRDDFMRLFQSNLHRCADIFLPCGGRPSTVNIDNWRLFANGEGRGCRAIVEGANSFLTPAARIELQKSGILDVKDASANKCGVITSSYEILSGLMLDEEEFRSEKAVLVPQVMEKLAFNARREAEWLFATRSVTGEFLTDLTDRLSRSINAKNVQIGEYLERHPEVVSDELLLDHLPGIFRTKYRDRLKRLPAEYRKAIASVELAGRIIYNSANGLENEIALALKK
;
A
#
# COMPACT_ATOMS: atom_id res chain seq x y z
N MET A 1 30.05 41.29 -54.75
CA MET A 1 28.72 40.64 -54.72
C MET A 1 28.56 39.46 -55.65
N MET A 2 28.92 39.57 -56.91
CA MET A 2 28.78 38.47 -57.90
C MET A 2 29.55 37.20 -57.57
N GLN A 3 30.77 37.24 -57.05
CA GLN A 3 31.55 36.06 -56.64
C GLN A 3 30.97 35.35 -55.42
N ARG A 4 30.35 36.08 -54.46
CA ARG A 4 29.63 35.47 -53.29
C ARG A 4 28.37 34.76 -53.72
N ASN A 5 27.63 35.27 -54.70
CA ASN A 5 26.43 34.66 -55.22
C ASN A 5 26.69 33.36 -56.00
N ALA A 6 27.83 33.34 -56.83
CA ALA A 6 28.24 32.13 -57.53
C ALA A 6 28.69 31.04 -56.56
N SER A 7 29.42 31.39 -55.51
CA SER A 7 29.81 30.45 -54.40
C SER A 7 28.62 29.86 -53.62
N LEU A 8 27.64 30.71 -53.32
CA LEU A 8 26.42 30.26 -52.63
C LEU A 8 25.57 29.33 -53.50
N LYS A 9 25.47 29.67 -54.83
CA LYS A 9 24.72 28.81 -55.74
C LYS A 9 25.38 27.43 -55.89
N ASN A 10 26.71 27.37 -56.04
CA ASN A 10 27.42 26.09 -56.07
C ASN A 10 27.27 25.26 -54.83
N ILE A 11 27.29 25.90 -53.63
CA ILE A 11 27.04 25.20 -52.34
C ILE A 11 25.61 24.66 -52.27
N ILE A 12 24.64 25.42 -52.76
CA ILE A 12 23.23 24.98 -52.82
C ILE A 12 23.06 23.80 -53.76
N ASP A 13 23.68 23.90 -54.99
CA ASP A 13 23.59 22.84 -55.98
C ASP A 13 24.30 21.55 -55.51
N GLU A 14 25.48 21.64 -54.87
CA GLU A 14 26.15 20.49 -54.25
C GLU A 14 25.38 19.88 -53.10
N SER A 15 24.73 20.71 -52.28
CA SER A 15 23.87 20.25 -51.21
C SER A 15 22.63 19.52 -51.73
N ALA A 16 22.02 20.04 -52.80
CA ALA A 16 20.85 19.40 -53.42
C ALA A 16 21.21 18.02 -54.00
N VAL A 17 22.37 17.89 -54.66
CA VAL A 17 22.86 16.60 -55.17
C VAL A 17 23.11 15.58 -54.06
N LYS A 18 23.69 16.03 -52.92
CA LYS A 18 23.92 15.16 -51.77
C LYS A 18 22.60 14.68 -51.13
N LEU A 19 21.63 15.58 -51.02
CA LEU A 19 20.32 15.24 -50.45
C LEU A 19 19.55 14.26 -51.36
N GLU A 20 19.60 14.47 -52.68
CA GLU A 20 18.97 13.56 -53.63
C GLU A 20 19.63 12.18 -53.64
N SER A 21 20.94 12.11 -53.55
CA SER A 21 21.69 10.86 -53.40
C SER A 21 21.34 10.13 -52.12
N CYS A 22 21.27 10.86 -51.01
CA CYS A 22 20.86 10.32 -49.72
C CYS A 22 19.41 9.77 -49.73
N TYR A 23 18.49 10.49 -50.38
CA TYR A 23 17.11 10.03 -50.54
C TYR A 23 16.99 8.76 -51.37
N ARG A 24 17.70 8.68 -52.48
CA ARG A 24 17.72 7.47 -53.35
C ARG A 24 18.24 6.26 -52.57
N GLU A 25 19.25 6.46 -51.78
CA GLU A 25 19.80 5.40 -50.96
C GLU A 25 18.88 5.01 -49.79
N LEU A 26 18.28 5.98 -49.07
CA LEU A 26 17.27 5.74 -48.10
C LEU A 26 16.12 4.87 -48.64
N ARG A 27 15.69 5.18 -49.90
CA ARG A 27 14.69 4.37 -50.62
C ARG A 27 15.16 2.96 -50.95
N ALA A 28 16.44 2.76 -51.16
CA ALA A 28 17.01 1.46 -51.50
C ALA A 28 17.21 0.53 -50.29
N VAL A 29 17.39 1.10 -49.11
CA VAL A 29 17.72 0.33 -47.89
C VAL A 29 16.62 0.27 -46.86
N MET A 30 15.75 1.30 -46.75
CA MET A 30 14.63 1.29 -45.82
C MET A 30 13.46 0.48 -46.39
N PRO A 31 12.74 -0.25 -45.50
CA PRO A 31 11.53 -0.98 -45.92
C PRO A 31 10.39 -0.01 -46.31
N GLU A 32 9.46 -0.47 -47.17
CA GLU A 32 8.37 0.37 -47.67
C GLU A 32 7.48 0.95 -46.58
N TYR A 33 7.26 0.23 -45.49
CA TYR A 33 6.49 0.72 -44.36
C TYR A 33 7.13 1.93 -43.63
N PHE A 34 8.42 2.17 -43.78
CA PHE A 34 9.07 3.39 -43.32
C PHE A 34 8.46 4.63 -44.00
N PHE A 35 8.26 4.55 -45.33
CA PHE A 35 7.71 5.65 -46.13
C PHE A 35 6.21 5.86 -45.95
N THR A 36 5.51 4.93 -45.28
CA THR A 36 4.12 5.09 -44.88
C THR A 36 3.99 5.60 -43.41
N ALA A 37 5.01 5.41 -42.61
CA ALA A 37 5.03 5.84 -41.20
C ALA A 37 5.36 7.32 -41.01
N PHE A 38 6.05 7.92 -41.99
CA PHE A 38 6.47 9.32 -41.97
C PHE A 38 5.96 10.08 -43.20
N SER A 39 5.53 11.32 -42.98
CA SER A 39 5.15 12.22 -44.10
C SER A 39 6.34 12.60 -44.98
N GLU A 40 6.07 12.99 -46.22
CA GLU A 40 7.12 13.47 -47.12
C GLU A 40 7.90 14.64 -46.54
N ASN A 41 7.24 15.54 -45.82
CA ASN A 41 7.89 16.68 -45.17
C ASN A 41 8.84 16.22 -44.06
N GLU A 42 8.44 15.22 -43.25
CA GLU A 42 9.31 14.65 -42.23
C GLU A 42 10.53 13.97 -42.85
N ILE A 43 10.32 13.19 -43.91
CA ILE A 43 11.41 12.52 -44.62
C ILE A 43 12.38 13.55 -45.23
N CYS A 44 11.89 14.59 -45.89
CA CYS A 44 12.73 15.66 -46.43
C CYS A 44 13.51 16.38 -45.30
N ALA A 45 12.92 16.61 -44.18
CA ALA A 45 13.58 17.25 -43.02
C ALA A 45 14.66 16.36 -42.37
N MET A 46 14.57 15.03 -42.49
CA MET A 46 15.58 14.08 -42.00
C MET A 46 16.85 14.06 -42.85
N LEU A 47 16.73 14.23 -44.17
CA LEU A 47 17.83 14.03 -45.14
C LEU A 47 19.11 14.79 -44.77
N PRO A 48 19.10 16.07 -44.37
CA PRO A 48 20.32 16.78 -43.99
C PRO A 48 21.06 16.09 -42.83
N PHE A 49 20.37 15.54 -41.84
CA PHE A 49 20.98 14.84 -40.70
C PHE A 49 21.55 13.49 -41.12
N LEU A 50 20.87 12.77 -42.02
CA LEU A 50 21.34 11.49 -42.54
C LEU A 50 22.64 11.63 -43.35
N THR A 51 22.87 12.76 -44.04
CA THR A 51 24.11 13.03 -44.74
C THR A 51 25.31 13.33 -43.82
N LEU A 52 25.05 13.62 -42.55
CA LEU A 52 26.05 13.93 -41.50
C LEU A 52 26.43 12.72 -40.65
N LEU A 53 25.75 11.59 -40.83
CA LEU A 53 26.02 10.38 -40.05
C LEU A 53 27.43 9.86 -40.34
N LYS A 54 28.12 9.46 -39.25
CA LYS A 54 29.45 8.87 -39.31
C LYS A 54 29.45 7.49 -38.67
N PRO A 55 30.22 6.54 -39.18
CA PRO A 55 30.45 5.27 -38.53
C PRO A 55 30.98 5.54 -37.11
N ASP A 56 30.43 4.81 -36.12
CA ASP A 56 30.80 4.96 -34.70
C ASP A 56 30.64 6.39 -34.11
N GLY A 57 29.90 7.24 -34.83
CA GLY A 57 29.57 8.60 -34.41
C GLY A 57 28.49 8.65 -33.32
N ILE A 58 28.39 9.80 -32.63
CA ILE A 58 27.31 10.10 -31.70
C ILE A 58 25.97 10.15 -32.46
N PRO A 59 24.88 9.61 -31.93
CA PRO A 59 23.54 9.75 -32.50
C PRO A 59 23.20 11.22 -32.75
N LEU A 60 22.72 11.52 -33.93
CA LEU A 60 22.24 12.87 -34.30
C LEU A 60 20.78 12.98 -33.87
N GLN A 61 20.40 14.13 -33.30
CA GLN A 61 19.05 14.38 -32.79
C GLN A 61 18.53 15.70 -33.39
N THR A 62 17.25 15.73 -33.74
CA THR A 62 16.57 16.94 -34.21
C THR A 62 15.10 16.90 -33.83
N GLU A 63 14.45 18.06 -33.75
CA GLU A 63 13.02 18.21 -33.61
C GLU A 63 12.40 18.55 -34.97
N ILE A 64 11.40 17.79 -35.41
CA ILE A 64 10.66 18.00 -36.63
C ILE A 64 9.17 17.99 -36.30
N GLY A 65 8.53 19.16 -36.35
CA GLY A 65 7.15 19.31 -35.94
C GLY A 65 6.92 19.03 -34.47
N ARG A 66 6.21 17.94 -34.15
CA ARG A 66 5.90 17.54 -32.78
C ARG A 66 6.67 16.31 -32.30
N LYS A 67 7.66 15.90 -33.07
CA LYS A 67 8.45 14.70 -32.84
C LYS A 67 9.91 15.06 -32.68
N ILE A 68 10.59 14.35 -31.79
CA ILE A 68 12.04 14.32 -31.71
C ILE A 68 12.51 13.11 -32.49
N PHE A 69 13.38 13.33 -33.43
CA PHE A 69 14.01 12.30 -34.25
C PHE A 69 15.45 12.08 -33.83
N ARG A 70 15.85 10.80 -33.86
CA ARG A 70 17.20 10.37 -33.57
C ARG A 70 17.69 9.46 -34.70
N PHE A 71 18.91 9.67 -35.16
CA PHE A 71 19.52 8.95 -36.27
C PHE A 71 20.87 8.42 -35.83
N TYR A 72 21.15 7.16 -36.08
CA TYR A 72 22.47 6.58 -35.86
C TYR A 72 22.72 5.36 -36.74
N LEU A 73 23.99 4.97 -36.85
CA LEU A 73 24.42 3.78 -37.56
C LEU A 73 24.83 2.72 -36.51
N ARG A 74 24.45 1.47 -36.75
CA ARG A 74 24.84 0.36 -35.91
C ARG A 74 25.45 -0.78 -36.72
N ALA A 75 26.39 -1.52 -36.17
CA ALA A 75 26.89 -2.76 -36.73
C ALA A 75 25.80 -3.86 -36.68
N GLU A 76 25.90 -4.87 -37.51
CA GLU A 76 24.94 -5.97 -37.64
C GLU A 76 24.62 -6.65 -36.30
N ASN A 77 25.59 -6.70 -35.36
CA ASN A 77 25.46 -7.27 -34.03
C ASN A 77 25.30 -6.19 -32.94
N GLY A 78 25.03 -4.94 -33.27
CA GLY A 78 24.94 -3.83 -32.32
C GLY A 78 23.56 -3.73 -31.64
N SER A 79 23.51 -3.15 -30.44
CA SER A 79 22.27 -2.85 -29.75
C SER A 79 21.53 -1.68 -30.39
N VAL A 80 20.20 -1.75 -30.44
CA VAL A 80 19.30 -0.76 -31.07
C VAL A 80 19.38 0.61 -30.38
N LEU A 81 19.56 0.65 -29.06
CA LEU A 81 19.86 1.88 -28.35
C LEU A 81 21.30 1.82 -27.85
N ARG A 82 22.17 2.71 -28.32
CA ARG A 82 23.40 2.99 -27.59
C ARG A 82 23.04 3.78 -26.35
N GLY A 83 22.58 3.07 -25.36
CA GLY A 83 22.30 3.61 -24.01
C GLY A 83 23.55 4.00 -23.23
N ALA A 84 24.70 4.15 -23.93
CA ALA A 84 25.96 4.51 -23.28
C ALA A 84 25.97 5.93 -22.70
N ASP A 85 25.07 6.80 -23.14
CA ASP A 85 25.01 8.19 -22.66
C ASP A 85 23.94 8.38 -21.57
N GLY A 86 23.76 7.36 -20.75
CA GLY A 86 23.08 7.43 -19.46
C GLY A 86 21.93 8.43 -19.39
N GLY A 87 20.73 8.01 -19.70
CA GLY A 87 19.60 8.60 -19.03
C GLY A 87 18.92 9.82 -19.62
N LYS A 88 19.45 10.56 -20.57
CA LYS A 88 18.75 11.77 -21.08
C LYS A 88 17.43 11.51 -21.82
N PHE A 89 17.17 10.29 -22.27
CA PHE A 89 15.91 9.90 -22.91
C PHE A 89 14.86 9.35 -21.92
N ALA A 90 15.28 8.83 -20.79
CA ALA A 90 14.36 8.43 -19.72
C ALA A 90 13.62 9.64 -19.08
N GLU A 91 14.15 10.84 -19.29
CA GLU A 91 13.62 12.09 -18.72
C GLU A 91 12.62 12.83 -19.63
N LEU A 92 12.51 12.44 -20.92
CA LEU A 92 11.58 13.10 -21.84
C LEU A 92 10.22 12.38 -21.83
N PRO A 93 9.15 13.02 -21.35
CA PRO A 93 7.81 12.47 -21.47
C PRO A 93 7.42 12.42 -22.97
N PHE A 94 7.10 11.23 -23.47
CA PHE A 94 6.56 11.07 -24.82
C PHE A 94 5.28 10.23 -24.78
N THR A 95 4.36 10.51 -25.73
CA THR A 95 3.09 9.79 -25.89
C THR A 95 3.16 8.72 -26.97
N GLY A 96 4.23 8.67 -27.73
CA GLY A 96 4.46 7.66 -28.77
C GLY A 96 5.91 7.59 -29.19
N ALA A 97 6.39 6.37 -29.52
CA ALA A 97 7.71 6.11 -30.07
C ALA A 97 7.62 5.18 -31.27
N VAL A 98 8.49 5.42 -32.28
CA VAL A 98 8.62 4.57 -33.45
C VAL A 98 10.10 4.34 -33.73
N ILE A 99 10.47 3.08 -33.93
CA ILE A 99 11.84 2.68 -34.32
C ILE A 99 11.78 1.95 -35.65
N HIS A 100 12.62 2.34 -36.57
CA HIS A 100 12.81 1.67 -37.87
C HIS A 100 14.28 1.43 -38.15
N GLU A 101 14.59 0.25 -38.64
CA GLU A 101 15.93 -0.09 -39.10
C GLU A 101 15.95 -0.39 -40.60
N SER A 102 17.07 -0.07 -41.26
CA SER A 102 17.28 -0.39 -42.66
C SER A 102 17.45 -1.88 -42.88
N CYS A 103 16.87 -2.41 -43.99
CA CYS A 103 16.99 -3.82 -44.37
C CYS A 103 18.37 -4.17 -44.98
N LYS A 104 19.16 -3.17 -45.34
CA LYS A 104 20.49 -3.30 -45.91
C LYS A 104 21.41 -2.23 -45.33
N PRO A 105 22.74 -2.44 -45.32
CA PRO A 105 23.66 -1.42 -44.88
C PRO A 105 23.46 -0.09 -45.58
N PHE A 106 23.57 1.02 -44.84
CA PHE A 106 23.43 2.38 -45.35
C PHE A 106 24.79 2.89 -45.83
N THR A 107 24.99 2.96 -47.14
CA THR A 107 26.27 3.13 -47.81
C THR A 107 26.92 4.51 -47.66
N PRO A 108 26.21 5.66 -47.47
CA PRO A 108 26.89 6.95 -47.34
C PRO A 108 27.91 6.97 -46.19
N ALA A 109 27.79 6.05 -45.25
CA ALA A 109 28.69 5.94 -44.14
C ALA A 109 29.84 4.91 -44.31
N GLY A 110 29.87 4.11 -45.37
CA GLY A 110 31.03 3.37 -45.87
C GLY A 110 31.42 2.05 -45.19
N ASN A 111 30.76 1.57 -44.10
CA ASN A 111 31.28 0.46 -43.31
C ASN A 111 30.28 -0.70 -43.05
N GLY A 112 29.30 -0.92 -43.89
CA GLY A 112 28.37 -2.03 -43.74
C GLY A 112 27.46 -1.93 -42.49
N GLN A 113 27.24 -0.72 -41.98
CA GLN A 113 26.38 -0.46 -40.83
C GLN A 113 24.93 -0.17 -41.25
N PHE A 114 23.99 -0.57 -40.41
CA PHE A 114 22.56 -0.35 -40.62
C PHE A 114 22.13 1.01 -40.08
N LEU A 115 21.24 1.70 -40.82
CA LEU A 115 20.61 2.94 -40.34
C LEU A 115 19.47 2.64 -39.39
N VAL A 116 19.48 3.29 -38.23
CA VAL A 116 18.34 3.29 -37.30
C VAL A 116 17.76 4.70 -37.21
N VAL A 117 16.44 4.80 -37.38
CA VAL A 117 15.65 6.02 -37.24
C VAL A 117 14.67 5.83 -36.10
N GLU A 118 14.82 6.60 -35.03
CA GLU A 118 13.88 6.67 -33.91
C GLU A 118 13.11 7.97 -33.96
N SER A 119 11.82 7.94 -33.68
CA SER A 119 11.02 9.14 -33.48
C SER A 119 10.17 9.05 -32.24
N PHE A 120 10.11 10.14 -31.48
CA PHE A 120 9.35 10.24 -30.21
C PHE A 120 8.36 11.39 -30.31
N THR A 121 7.07 11.13 -30.10
CA THR A 121 6.03 12.15 -30.08
C THR A 121 5.97 12.77 -28.67
N VAL A 122 6.37 14.02 -28.54
CA VAL A 122 6.47 14.76 -27.27
C VAL A 122 5.34 15.73 -27.03
N THR A 123 4.57 16.08 -28.06
CA THR A 123 3.41 16.98 -27.96
C THR A 123 2.16 16.23 -28.34
N PRO A 124 1.05 16.34 -27.57
CA PRO A 124 -0.21 15.67 -27.92
C PRO A 124 -0.68 16.02 -29.33
N LEU A 125 -1.15 15.00 -30.06
CA LEU A 125 -1.75 15.16 -31.38
C LEU A 125 -3.15 15.79 -31.25
N PRO A 126 -3.67 16.46 -32.31
CA PRO A 126 -5.06 16.94 -32.36
C PRO A 126 -6.04 15.77 -32.28
N LYS A 127 -7.21 15.98 -31.66
CA LYS A 127 -8.27 14.97 -31.63
C LYS A 127 -8.72 14.59 -33.05
N GLU A 128 -8.69 13.29 -33.36
CA GLU A 128 -9.22 12.72 -34.59
C GLU A 128 -10.55 11.98 -34.34
N ALA A 129 -11.35 11.90 -35.39
CA ALA A 129 -12.59 11.13 -35.36
C ALA A 129 -12.30 9.62 -35.38
N PRO A 130 -13.17 8.77 -34.78
CA PRO A 130 -13.02 7.33 -34.86
C PRO A 130 -12.90 6.82 -36.31
N VAL A 131 -11.90 5.99 -36.56
CA VAL A 131 -11.65 5.37 -37.88
C VAL A 131 -12.63 4.22 -38.12
N PHE A 132 -13.00 3.51 -37.05
CA PHE A 132 -13.99 2.42 -37.07
C PHE A 132 -15.11 2.71 -36.10
N THR A 133 -16.34 2.37 -36.48
CA THR A 133 -17.48 2.37 -35.55
C THR A 133 -17.40 1.18 -34.60
N PHE A 134 -18.05 1.28 -33.43
CA PHE A 134 -18.13 0.13 -32.51
C PHE A 134 -18.81 -1.08 -33.18
N ALA A 135 -19.81 -0.87 -34.03
CA ALA A 135 -20.48 -1.93 -34.76
C ALA A 135 -19.56 -2.72 -35.71
N GLU A 136 -18.61 -2.08 -36.35
CA GLU A 136 -17.61 -2.76 -37.22
C GLU A 136 -16.65 -3.60 -36.37
N ILE A 137 -16.22 -3.08 -35.21
CA ILE A 137 -15.35 -3.79 -34.28
C ILE A 137 -16.12 -4.99 -33.67
N ALA A 138 -17.36 -4.78 -33.21
CA ALA A 138 -18.19 -5.82 -32.64
C ALA A 138 -18.51 -6.92 -33.66
N LYS A 139 -18.72 -6.56 -34.92
CA LYS A 139 -18.90 -7.51 -36.02
C LYS A 139 -17.65 -8.38 -36.23
N TYR A 140 -16.47 -7.76 -36.24
CA TYR A 140 -15.22 -8.51 -36.35
C TYR A 140 -15.06 -9.55 -35.24
N PHE A 141 -15.38 -9.18 -33.99
CA PHE A 141 -15.36 -10.12 -32.87
C PHE A 141 -16.40 -11.22 -33.01
N THR A 142 -17.63 -10.88 -33.43
CA THR A 142 -18.72 -11.84 -33.65
C THR A 142 -18.34 -12.87 -34.72
N ASP A 143 -17.75 -12.42 -35.82
CA ASP A 143 -17.32 -13.28 -36.90
C ASP A 143 -16.17 -14.24 -36.51
N ARG A 144 -15.31 -13.80 -35.54
CA ARG A 144 -14.13 -14.57 -35.08
C ARG A 144 -14.42 -15.47 -33.88
N SER A 145 -15.17 -15.00 -32.88
CA SER A 145 -15.33 -15.64 -31.58
C SER A 145 -16.77 -15.74 -31.10
N GLY A 146 -17.75 -15.40 -31.92
CA GLY A 146 -19.17 -15.48 -31.61
C GLY A 146 -19.75 -14.25 -30.90
N GLN A 147 -18.95 -13.49 -30.17
CA GLN A 147 -19.38 -12.26 -29.49
C GLN A 147 -18.20 -11.32 -29.21
N ALA A 148 -18.49 -10.03 -29.01
CA ALA A 148 -17.51 -9.08 -28.53
C ALA A 148 -17.12 -9.35 -27.07
N PRO A 149 -15.86 -9.12 -26.66
CA PRO A 149 -15.45 -9.25 -25.28
C PRO A 149 -16.26 -8.31 -24.36
N ALA A 150 -16.56 -8.77 -23.14
CA ALA A 150 -17.17 -7.92 -22.12
C ALA A 150 -16.27 -6.70 -21.83
N GLY A 151 -16.86 -5.51 -21.74
CA GLY A 151 -16.13 -4.25 -21.55
C GLY A 151 -15.65 -3.57 -22.85
N ALA A 152 -15.75 -4.22 -24.03
CA ALA A 152 -15.31 -3.62 -25.29
C ALA A 152 -16.08 -2.34 -25.65
N GLU A 153 -17.39 -2.31 -25.37
CA GLU A 153 -18.25 -1.14 -25.57
C GLU A 153 -17.88 0.03 -24.67
N GLU A 154 -17.53 -0.24 -23.42
CA GLU A 154 -17.06 0.76 -22.44
C GLU A 154 -15.65 1.29 -22.76
N LEU A 155 -14.78 0.45 -23.34
CA LEU A 155 -13.45 0.83 -23.76
C LEU A 155 -13.46 1.71 -25.02
N TYR A 156 -14.37 1.46 -25.96
CA TYR A 156 -14.42 2.13 -27.26
C TYR A 156 -14.37 3.67 -27.20
N PRO A 157 -15.17 4.40 -26.38
CA PRO A 157 -15.11 5.86 -26.31
C PRO A 157 -13.78 6.39 -25.70
N ARG A 158 -12.99 5.52 -25.08
CA ARG A 158 -11.72 5.84 -24.42
C ARG A 158 -10.51 5.63 -25.33
N LEU A 159 -10.70 5.03 -26.49
CA LEU A 159 -9.63 4.79 -27.45
C LEU A 159 -9.00 6.11 -27.92
N ASN A 160 -7.68 6.14 -27.98
CA ASN A 160 -6.94 7.33 -28.42
C ASN A 160 -6.82 7.38 -29.95
N TRP A 161 -7.91 7.73 -30.62
CA TRP A 161 -8.02 7.76 -32.10
C TRP A 161 -6.96 8.62 -32.77
N GLU A 162 -6.39 9.61 -32.06
CA GLU A 162 -5.27 10.43 -32.54
C GLU A 162 -4.02 9.59 -32.89
N GLN A 163 -3.88 8.42 -32.30
CA GLN A 163 -2.75 7.52 -32.46
C GLN A 163 -3.09 6.18 -33.15
N LEU A 164 -4.34 5.97 -33.52
CA LEU A 164 -4.84 4.68 -34.02
C LEU A 164 -5.28 4.70 -35.50
N SER A 165 -5.12 5.83 -36.19
CA SER A 165 -5.63 6.04 -37.56
C SER A 165 -5.01 5.11 -38.61
N ASP A 166 -3.83 4.53 -38.35
CA ASP A 166 -3.11 3.61 -39.23
C ASP A 166 -3.41 2.12 -38.96
N LEU A 167 -4.28 1.82 -38.00
CA LEU A 167 -4.60 0.43 -37.67
C LEU A 167 -5.71 -0.14 -38.52
N THR A 168 -5.62 -1.43 -38.81
CA THR A 168 -6.72 -2.24 -39.36
C THR A 168 -7.59 -2.77 -38.22
N VAL A 169 -8.84 -3.17 -38.53
CA VAL A 169 -9.81 -3.61 -37.54
C VAL A 169 -9.33 -4.85 -36.75
N ASP A 170 -8.62 -5.77 -37.41
CA ASP A 170 -8.05 -6.96 -36.79
C ASP A 170 -6.97 -6.61 -35.74
N ARG A 171 -6.08 -5.65 -36.10
CA ARG A 171 -5.06 -5.16 -35.15
C ARG A 171 -5.64 -4.37 -34.01
N LEU A 172 -6.70 -3.62 -34.26
CA LEU A 172 -7.40 -2.88 -33.22
C LEU A 172 -8.11 -3.84 -32.26
N ALA A 173 -8.77 -4.88 -32.76
CA ALA A 173 -9.40 -5.90 -31.98
C ALA A 173 -8.42 -6.67 -31.07
N GLU A 174 -7.26 -7.06 -31.61
CA GLU A 174 -6.18 -7.70 -30.84
C GLU A 174 -5.73 -6.83 -29.64
N ARG A 175 -5.64 -5.52 -29.84
CA ARG A 175 -5.24 -4.57 -28.80
C ARG A 175 -6.34 -4.33 -27.77
N ILE A 176 -7.60 -4.31 -28.21
CA ILE A 176 -8.77 -4.23 -27.31
C ILE A 176 -8.77 -5.44 -26.37
N GLU A 177 -8.61 -6.67 -26.91
CA GLU A 177 -8.55 -7.89 -26.10
C GLU A 177 -7.47 -7.80 -25.01
N MET A 178 -6.24 -7.43 -25.38
CA MET A 178 -5.14 -7.32 -24.43
C MET A 178 -5.32 -6.19 -23.40
N THR A 179 -5.96 -5.10 -23.81
CA THR A 179 -6.25 -3.99 -22.88
C THR A 179 -7.30 -4.40 -21.86
N LEU A 180 -8.34 -5.13 -22.29
CA LEU A 180 -9.35 -5.67 -21.38
C LEU A 180 -8.81 -6.74 -20.43
N GLU A 181 -7.81 -7.51 -20.86
CA GLU A 181 -7.12 -8.50 -20.03
C GLU A 181 -6.47 -7.89 -18.78
N ILE A 182 -5.94 -6.66 -18.89
CA ILE A 182 -5.29 -5.94 -17.79
C ILE A 182 -6.16 -4.86 -17.15
N GLN A 183 -7.44 -4.79 -17.54
CA GLN A 183 -8.34 -3.76 -17.02
C GLN A 183 -8.47 -3.83 -15.50
N GLY A 184 -8.17 -2.73 -14.83
CA GLY A 184 -8.17 -2.63 -13.37
C GLY A 184 -6.96 -3.27 -12.69
N GLU A 185 -6.03 -3.89 -13.41
CA GLU A 185 -4.85 -4.53 -12.84
C GLU A 185 -3.59 -3.66 -12.93
N SER A 186 -2.61 -3.92 -12.07
CA SER A 186 -1.30 -3.25 -12.07
C SER A 186 -0.22 -4.20 -12.56
N ARG A 187 -0.35 -4.67 -13.80
CA ARG A 187 0.59 -5.54 -14.49
C ARG A 187 0.61 -5.25 -16.00
N ALA A 188 1.61 -5.74 -16.69
CA ALA A 188 1.64 -5.74 -18.15
C ALA A 188 1.14 -7.08 -18.70
N ALA A 189 0.41 -7.02 -19.83
CA ALA A 189 0.18 -8.17 -20.70
C ALA A 189 1.21 -8.19 -21.80
N VAL A 190 1.81 -9.35 -22.06
CA VAL A 190 2.78 -9.56 -23.12
C VAL A 190 2.39 -10.80 -23.93
N ARG A 191 2.44 -10.70 -25.24
CA ARG A 191 2.13 -11.81 -26.15
C ARG A 191 3.19 -11.89 -27.24
N ILE A 192 3.88 -13.03 -27.39
CA ILE A 192 4.88 -13.24 -28.44
C ILE A 192 4.32 -14.22 -29.46
N VAL A 193 4.32 -13.81 -30.74
CA VAL A 193 3.77 -14.58 -31.85
C VAL A 193 4.89 -14.84 -32.86
N PRO A 194 5.17 -16.11 -33.26
CA PRO A 194 6.13 -16.41 -34.32
C PRO A 194 5.60 -15.94 -35.67
N LEU A 195 6.47 -15.32 -36.50
CA LEU A 195 6.19 -14.89 -37.85
C LEU A 195 6.93 -15.71 -38.90
N GLY A 196 7.81 -16.58 -38.47
CA GLY A 196 8.66 -17.45 -39.31
C GLY A 196 9.84 -17.96 -38.51
N GLU A 197 10.80 -18.56 -39.17
CA GLU A 197 12.02 -19.04 -38.53
C GLU A 197 12.79 -17.85 -37.93
N ASN A 198 12.98 -17.88 -36.62
CA ASN A 198 13.68 -16.85 -35.83
C ASN A 198 13.10 -15.41 -35.91
N ARG A 199 11.90 -15.24 -36.46
CA ARG A 199 11.22 -13.93 -36.50
C ARG A 199 9.95 -13.94 -35.66
N PHE A 200 9.76 -12.91 -34.86
CA PHE A 200 8.68 -12.80 -33.90
C PHE A 200 8.03 -11.41 -33.91
N LYS A 201 6.77 -11.38 -33.48
CA LYS A 201 6.04 -10.18 -33.11
C LYS A 201 5.74 -10.24 -31.63
N MET A 202 6.14 -9.24 -30.86
CA MET A 202 5.72 -9.07 -29.48
C MET A 202 4.72 -7.92 -29.38
N LEU A 203 3.65 -8.16 -28.65
CA LEU A 203 2.66 -7.19 -28.27
C LEU A 203 2.71 -6.99 -26.76
N VAL A 204 2.61 -5.74 -26.33
CA VAL A 204 2.64 -5.34 -24.92
C VAL A 204 1.52 -4.36 -24.67
N ALA A 205 0.65 -4.65 -23.67
CA ALA A 205 -0.29 -3.69 -23.12
C ALA A 205 0.09 -3.44 -21.65
N ALA A 206 0.20 -2.18 -21.25
CA ALA A 206 0.57 -1.84 -19.87
C ALA A 206 -0.16 -0.58 -19.39
N PRO A 207 -0.67 -0.56 -18.12
CA PRO A 207 -1.18 0.67 -17.54
C PRO A 207 -0.07 1.71 -17.45
N ASN A 208 -0.37 2.95 -17.90
CA ASN A 208 0.56 4.08 -17.85
C ASN A 208 0.53 4.73 -16.46
N ALA A 209 0.97 3.99 -15.43
CA ALA A 209 1.07 4.48 -14.07
C ALA A 209 2.40 5.20 -13.79
N PHE A 210 3.38 4.94 -14.60
CA PHE A 210 4.72 5.52 -14.53
C PHE A 210 4.95 6.18 -15.87
N ALA A 211 5.51 7.39 -15.92
CA ALA A 211 5.77 8.10 -17.16
C ALA A 211 6.15 7.09 -18.26
N GLY A 212 5.25 6.89 -19.24
CA GLY A 212 5.23 5.74 -20.15
C GLY A 212 6.51 5.46 -20.91
N SER A 213 7.39 6.46 -20.97
CA SER A 213 8.74 6.35 -21.50
C SER A 213 9.63 5.34 -20.77
N SER A 214 9.51 5.19 -19.46
CA SER A 214 10.43 4.34 -18.70
C SER A 214 10.23 2.84 -18.99
N TYR A 215 9.01 2.37 -19.15
CA TYR A 215 8.78 0.94 -19.45
C TYR A 215 9.21 0.57 -20.86
N PHE A 216 8.93 1.43 -21.84
CA PHE A 216 9.42 1.23 -23.22
C PHE A 216 10.96 1.13 -23.29
N THR A 217 11.67 2.04 -22.62
CA THR A 217 13.14 2.02 -22.62
C THR A 217 13.70 0.77 -21.94
N ARG A 218 13.06 0.28 -20.88
CA ARG A 218 13.44 -0.99 -20.22
C ARG A 218 13.24 -2.20 -21.14
N ILE A 219 12.14 -2.24 -21.90
CA ILE A 219 11.89 -3.30 -22.89
C ILE A 219 12.98 -3.28 -23.96
N VAL A 220 13.31 -2.10 -24.50
CA VAL A 220 14.37 -2.00 -25.53
C VAL A 220 15.74 -2.43 -24.98
N GLU A 221 16.05 -2.09 -23.72
CA GLU A 221 17.27 -2.57 -23.07
C GLU A 221 17.26 -4.10 -22.89
N GLU A 222 16.11 -4.71 -22.58
CA GLU A 222 16.00 -6.17 -22.48
C GLU A 222 16.23 -6.86 -23.83
N PHE A 223 15.78 -6.29 -24.94
CA PHE A 223 16.16 -6.78 -26.27
C PHE A 223 17.68 -6.81 -26.44
N ARG A 224 18.38 -5.75 -26.04
CA ARG A 224 19.84 -5.68 -26.05
C ARG A 224 20.47 -6.74 -25.18
N LEU A 225 19.96 -6.92 -23.94
CA LEU A 225 20.46 -7.88 -22.96
C LEU A 225 20.26 -9.33 -23.43
N SER A 226 19.14 -9.61 -24.09
CA SER A 226 18.83 -10.93 -24.67
C SER A 226 19.54 -11.21 -26.01
N ASN A 227 20.25 -10.23 -26.55
CA ASN A 227 20.85 -10.27 -27.86
C ASN A 227 19.83 -10.53 -28.98
N PHE A 228 18.62 -9.92 -28.84
CA PHE A 228 17.58 -9.92 -29.85
C PHE A 228 17.62 -8.63 -30.67
N HIS A 229 17.25 -8.73 -31.93
CA HIS A 229 17.35 -7.64 -32.84
C HIS A 229 15.99 -7.09 -33.22
N ILE A 230 15.71 -5.82 -32.91
CA ILE A 230 14.46 -5.12 -33.24
C ILE A 230 14.57 -4.64 -34.69
N GLU A 231 13.70 -5.12 -35.58
CA GLU A 231 13.53 -4.62 -36.94
C GLU A 231 12.68 -3.34 -36.95
N ARG A 232 11.64 -3.29 -36.15
CA ARG A 232 10.77 -2.13 -35.95
C ARG A 232 9.99 -2.24 -34.65
N ALA A 233 9.69 -1.10 -34.05
CA ALA A 233 8.86 -1.03 -32.85
C ALA A 233 7.91 0.17 -32.92
N TYR A 234 6.74 0.02 -32.30
CA TYR A 234 5.73 1.05 -32.16
C TYR A 234 5.28 1.04 -30.70
N TRP A 235 5.23 2.21 -30.07
CA TRP A 235 4.73 2.41 -28.72
C TRP A 235 3.77 3.59 -28.72
N ARG A 236 2.55 3.44 -28.19
CA ARG A 236 1.49 4.45 -28.27
C ARG A 236 0.60 4.40 -27.05
N GLU A 237 0.10 5.55 -26.65
CA GLU A 237 -1.04 5.63 -25.76
C GLU A 237 -2.29 5.11 -26.48
N PHE A 238 -2.80 3.96 -26.05
CA PHE A 238 -3.88 3.25 -26.72
C PHE A 238 -5.26 3.68 -26.23
N SER A 239 -5.43 3.80 -24.91
CA SER A 239 -6.67 4.25 -24.30
C SER A 239 -6.41 5.26 -23.18
N LYS A 240 -7.37 6.18 -22.97
CA LYS A 240 -7.31 7.21 -21.92
C LYS A 240 -8.05 6.76 -20.66
N ALA A 241 -7.58 7.18 -19.51
CA ALA A 241 -8.30 6.99 -18.26
C ALA A 241 -9.64 7.71 -18.27
N LEU A 242 -10.64 7.16 -17.60
CA LEU A 242 -11.77 7.91 -17.07
C LEU A 242 -11.30 8.82 -15.93
N PRO A 243 -12.18 9.63 -15.27
CA PRO A 243 -11.72 10.49 -14.18
C PRO A 243 -10.73 9.78 -13.24
N LYS A 244 -9.77 10.51 -12.71
CA LYS A 244 -8.63 9.96 -11.93
C LYS A 244 -9.02 9.02 -10.77
N GLU A 245 -10.26 9.13 -10.28
CA GLU A 245 -10.80 8.31 -9.21
C GLU A 245 -11.26 6.91 -9.67
N ASP A 246 -11.38 6.68 -10.99
CA ASP A 246 -11.79 5.36 -11.51
C ASP A 246 -10.57 4.42 -11.63
N LEU A 247 -10.45 3.50 -10.67
CA LEU A 247 -9.34 2.56 -10.59
C LEU A 247 -9.43 1.37 -11.55
N ASP A 248 -10.60 1.13 -12.13
CA ASP A 248 -10.79 0.05 -13.11
C ASP A 248 -10.32 0.46 -14.52
N HIS A 249 -10.14 1.76 -14.77
CA HIS A 249 -9.90 2.28 -16.12
C HIS A 249 -8.69 3.23 -16.19
N ALA A 250 -7.50 2.70 -16.02
CA ALA A 250 -6.27 3.45 -16.22
C ALA A 250 -6.03 3.80 -17.71
N THR A 251 -5.19 4.80 -17.97
CA THR A 251 -4.58 4.98 -19.30
C THR A 251 -3.72 3.77 -19.60
N VAL A 252 -3.83 3.22 -20.81
CA VAL A 252 -3.06 2.06 -21.25
C VAL A 252 -2.20 2.42 -22.45
N ASP A 253 -0.91 2.14 -22.33
CA ASP A 253 0.03 2.16 -23.44
C ASP A 253 0.08 0.80 -24.13
N PHE A 254 0.29 0.81 -25.44
CA PHE A 254 0.41 -0.39 -26.24
C PHE A 254 1.67 -0.37 -27.11
N GLY A 255 2.46 -1.44 -26.98
CA GLY A 255 3.68 -1.69 -27.77
C GLY A 255 3.52 -2.80 -28.79
N SER A 256 4.14 -2.65 -29.95
CA SER A 256 4.30 -3.71 -30.95
C SER A 256 5.75 -3.72 -31.41
N PHE A 257 6.42 -4.85 -31.24
CA PHE A 257 7.83 -5.05 -31.59
C PHE A 257 7.94 -6.20 -32.59
N TYR A 258 8.64 -5.96 -33.71
CA TYR A 258 8.99 -6.98 -34.67
C TYR A 258 10.49 -7.19 -34.60
N PHE A 259 10.91 -8.43 -34.41
CA PHE A 259 12.29 -8.71 -34.08
C PHE A 259 12.73 -10.11 -34.49
N THR A 260 14.05 -10.32 -34.52
CA THR A 260 14.66 -11.64 -34.68
C THR A 260 15.32 -12.08 -33.38
N GLY A 261 15.26 -13.39 -33.09
CA GLY A 261 15.84 -13.98 -31.89
C GLY A 261 15.76 -15.51 -31.88
N GLU A 262 16.36 -16.11 -30.87
CA GLU A 262 16.39 -17.56 -30.71
C GLU A 262 15.09 -18.04 -30.05
N ALA A 263 14.38 -19.01 -30.66
CA ALA A 263 13.10 -19.52 -30.18
C ALA A 263 13.16 -20.07 -28.75
N GLU A 264 14.26 -20.71 -28.39
CA GLU A 264 14.48 -21.32 -27.07
C GLU A 264 14.52 -20.29 -25.93
N LYS A 265 14.86 -19.03 -26.23
CA LYS A 265 14.94 -17.95 -25.24
C LYS A 265 13.62 -17.19 -25.04
N MET A 266 12.58 -17.45 -25.87
CA MET A 266 11.36 -16.63 -25.87
C MET A 266 10.60 -16.64 -24.55
N ALA A 267 10.45 -17.80 -23.90
CA ALA A 267 9.75 -17.91 -22.62
C ALA A 267 10.47 -17.11 -21.50
N GLY A 268 11.80 -17.18 -21.47
CA GLY A 268 12.61 -16.39 -20.55
C GLY A 268 12.52 -14.86 -20.81
N PHE A 269 12.52 -14.49 -22.10
CA PHE A 269 12.39 -13.10 -22.54
C PHE A 269 11.00 -12.52 -22.20
N GLU A 270 9.92 -13.27 -22.47
CA GLU A 270 8.57 -12.85 -22.11
C GLU A 270 8.44 -12.63 -20.58
N ARG A 271 8.98 -13.56 -19.79
CA ARG A 271 9.00 -13.43 -18.32
C ARG A 271 9.78 -12.19 -17.88
N ALA A 272 10.91 -11.91 -18.50
CA ALA A 272 11.71 -10.72 -18.23
C ALA A 272 10.94 -9.43 -18.56
N VAL A 273 10.34 -9.35 -19.74
CA VAL A 273 9.56 -8.18 -20.16
C VAL A 273 8.40 -7.90 -19.22
N LYS A 274 7.64 -8.93 -18.82
CA LYS A 274 6.57 -8.80 -17.82
C LYS A 274 7.11 -8.32 -16.47
N ALA A 275 8.25 -8.83 -16.03
CA ALA A 275 8.88 -8.46 -14.76
C ALA A 275 9.37 -7.01 -14.74
N LEU A 276 9.88 -6.48 -15.86
CA LEU A 276 10.35 -5.10 -15.95
C LEU A 276 9.29 -4.05 -15.61
N TYR A 277 8.01 -4.38 -15.71
CA TYR A 277 6.93 -3.47 -15.32
C TYR A 277 6.93 -3.16 -13.81
N TRP A 278 7.25 -4.13 -12.95
CA TRP A 278 7.14 -4.01 -11.50
C TRP A 278 8.48 -4.17 -10.75
N THR A 279 9.62 -4.37 -11.44
CA THR A 279 10.97 -4.45 -10.85
C THR A 279 11.75 -3.14 -11.01
N ALA A 280 12.72 -2.88 -10.13
CA ALA A 280 13.62 -1.73 -10.23
C ALA A 280 14.70 -1.97 -11.30
N ASP A 281 15.20 -0.88 -11.91
CA ASP A 281 16.20 -0.88 -12.99
C ASP A 281 17.35 0.12 -12.78
N ASP A 282 17.42 0.78 -11.65
CA ASP A 282 18.38 1.85 -11.35
C ASP A 282 19.34 1.51 -10.21
N ASP A 283 19.13 0.36 -9.55
CA ASP A 283 19.88 -0.05 -8.37
C ASP A 283 21.12 -0.92 -8.67
N LEU A 284 21.84 -1.25 -7.60
CA LEU A 284 23.03 -2.10 -7.66
C LEU A 284 22.72 -3.52 -8.17
N PHE A 285 21.59 -4.10 -7.77
CA PHE A 285 21.17 -5.42 -8.23
C PHE A 285 20.96 -5.47 -9.74
N TYR A 286 20.30 -4.44 -10.31
CA TYR A 286 20.10 -4.36 -11.75
C TYR A 286 21.44 -4.28 -12.49
N ARG A 287 22.34 -3.37 -12.06
CA ARG A 287 23.64 -3.19 -12.72
C ARG A 287 24.51 -4.44 -12.66
N GLU A 288 24.63 -5.06 -11.49
CA GLU A 288 25.58 -6.17 -11.31
C GLU A 288 25.01 -7.53 -11.73
N LEU A 289 23.73 -7.80 -11.50
CA LEU A 289 23.15 -9.11 -11.79
C LEU A 289 22.40 -9.13 -13.12
N THR A 290 21.52 -8.17 -13.39
CA THR A 290 20.75 -8.16 -14.64
C THR A 290 21.63 -7.73 -15.82
N VAL A 291 22.26 -6.55 -15.76
CA VAL A 291 23.04 -6.02 -16.90
C VAL A 291 24.34 -6.79 -17.09
N ARG A 292 25.14 -6.93 -16.07
CA ARG A 292 26.50 -7.50 -16.17
C ARG A 292 26.47 -9.03 -16.30
N ARG A 293 25.60 -9.72 -15.57
CA ARG A 293 25.53 -11.19 -15.51
C ARG A 293 24.39 -11.82 -16.29
N ARG A 294 23.52 -11.02 -16.89
CA ARG A 294 22.38 -11.47 -17.73
C ARG A 294 21.35 -12.30 -16.95
N TRP A 295 21.15 -12.04 -15.66
CA TRP A 295 20.14 -12.71 -14.86
C TRP A 295 18.75 -12.12 -15.16
N ASN A 296 17.74 -13.00 -15.12
CA ASN A 296 16.36 -12.57 -15.34
C ASN A 296 15.92 -11.56 -14.25
N PRO A 297 15.31 -10.42 -14.62
CA PRO A 297 14.85 -9.40 -13.66
C PRO A 297 13.96 -9.96 -12.54
N ALA A 298 13.13 -10.99 -12.81
CA ALA A 298 12.29 -11.62 -11.79
C ALA A 298 13.14 -12.34 -10.72
N ASP A 299 14.20 -13.04 -11.12
CA ASP A 299 15.11 -13.74 -10.20
C ASP A 299 15.91 -12.75 -9.34
N VAL A 300 16.37 -11.68 -9.98
CA VAL A 300 17.07 -10.59 -9.29
C VAL A 300 16.15 -9.90 -8.27
N ASN A 301 14.86 -9.79 -8.59
CA ASN A 301 13.90 -9.17 -7.69
C ASN A 301 13.58 -10.02 -6.46
N PHE A 302 13.74 -11.35 -6.53
CA PHE A 302 13.70 -12.22 -5.34
C PHE A 302 14.83 -11.87 -4.36
N LEU A 303 16.04 -11.65 -4.86
CA LEU A 303 17.19 -11.24 -4.01
C LEU A 303 16.99 -9.85 -3.41
N ARG A 304 16.40 -8.92 -4.17
CA ARG A 304 16.00 -7.59 -3.63
C ARG A 304 14.99 -7.73 -2.50
N ALA A 305 13.97 -8.56 -2.70
CA ALA A 305 12.98 -8.83 -1.67
C ALA A 305 13.61 -9.42 -0.41
N GLY A 306 14.57 -10.34 -0.56
CA GLY A 306 15.35 -10.88 0.55
C GLY A 306 16.18 -9.81 1.26
N ALA A 307 16.83 -8.91 0.51
CA ALA A 307 17.59 -7.79 1.09
C ALA A 307 16.69 -6.84 1.89
N GLU A 308 15.51 -6.49 1.35
CA GLU A 308 14.51 -5.66 2.05
C GLU A 308 14.00 -6.34 3.32
N PHE A 309 13.72 -7.64 3.22
CA PHE A 309 13.30 -8.42 4.38
C PHE A 309 14.36 -8.41 5.49
N ILE A 310 15.62 -8.69 5.15
CA ILE A 310 16.74 -8.71 6.11
C ILE A 310 16.92 -7.32 6.76
N HIS A 311 16.89 -6.27 5.94
CA HIS A 311 16.95 -4.89 6.43
C HIS A 311 15.83 -4.64 7.45
N SER A 312 14.59 -4.95 7.13
CA SER A 312 13.44 -4.72 8.01
C SER A 312 13.50 -5.51 9.33
N GLN A 313 14.27 -6.61 9.39
CA GLN A 313 14.44 -7.39 10.61
C GLN A 313 15.57 -6.87 11.51
N PHE A 314 16.62 -6.28 10.96
CA PHE A 314 17.79 -5.88 11.73
C PHE A 314 17.96 -4.38 11.93
N SER A 315 17.39 -3.53 11.07
CA SER A 315 17.64 -2.08 11.06
C SER A 315 17.29 -1.38 12.38
N PHE A 316 16.21 -1.79 13.04
CA PHE A 316 15.82 -1.22 14.34
C PHE A 316 16.69 -1.69 15.51
N VAL A 317 17.52 -2.72 15.32
CA VAL A 317 18.48 -3.21 16.31
C VAL A 317 19.87 -2.60 16.06
N ASP A 318 20.35 -2.64 14.81
CA ASP A 318 21.65 -2.10 14.39
C ASP A 318 21.56 -1.55 12.96
N ARG A 319 21.12 -0.30 12.86
CA ARG A 319 20.99 0.42 11.59
C ARG A 319 22.32 0.57 10.86
N SER A 320 23.42 0.70 11.58
CA SER A 320 24.74 0.96 10.98
C SER A 320 25.30 -0.26 10.27
N ALA A 321 25.07 -1.46 10.82
CA ALA A 321 25.55 -2.73 10.27
C ALA A 321 24.64 -3.30 9.17
N TYR A 322 23.31 -3.04 9.26
CA TYR A 322 22.30 -3.67 8.41
C TYR A 322 21.48 -2.65 7.59
N ASN A 323 22.10 -1.56 7.10
CA ASN A 323 21.44 -0.70 6.14
C ASN A 323 21.27 -1.42 4.78
N TYR A 324 20.23 -1.05 4.04
CA TYR A 324 19.87 -1.75 2.80
C TYR A 324 20.98 -1.76 1.74
N GLU A 325 21.71 -0.64 1.59
CA GLU A 325 22.73 -0.53 0.56
C GLU A 325 23.91 -1.48 0.83
N ASP A 326 24.32 -1.63 2.09
CA ASP A 326 25.40 -2.54 2.46
C ASP A 326 24.95 -4.00 2.34
N ILE A 327 23.71 -4.34 2.75
CA ILE A 327 23.13 -5.67 2.50
C ILE A 327 23.14 -5.98 1.00
N ALA A 328 22.70 -5.05 0.15
CA ALA A 328 22.71 -5.22 -1.30
C ALA A 328 24.13 -5.43 -1.85
N ARG A 329 25.11 -4.64 -1.37
CA ARG A 329 26.55 -4.82 -1.74
C ARG A 329 27.07 -6.19 -1.38
N PHE A 330 26.79 -6.69 -0.19
CA PHE A 330 27.22 -8.03 0.22
C PHE A 330 26.58 -9.13 -0.62
N ILE A 331 25.29 -9.02 -0.95
CA ILE A 331 24.62 -10.03 -1.77
C ILE A 331 25.23 -10.09 -3.18
N VAL A 332 25.41 -8.96 -3.85
CA VAL A 332 25.95 -8.96 -5.22
C VAL A 332 27.44 -9.36 -5.34
N LEU A 333 28.18 -9.34 -4.21
CA LEU A 333 29.57 -9.80 -4.17
C LEU A 333 29.74 -11.31 -4.30
N TYR A 334 28.71 -12.10 -3.98
CA TYR A 334 28.75 -13.56 -3.99
C TYR A 334 27.64 -14.15 -4.88
N PRO A 335 27.68 -13.88 -6.19
CA PRO A 335 26.60 -14.32 -7.11
C PRO A 335 26.48 -15.83 -7.20
N GLU A 336 27.54 -16.60 -6.93
CA GLU A 336 27.50 -18.06 -6.92
C GLU A 336 26.64 -18.57 -5.77
N ILE A 337 26.72 -17.95 -4.59
CA ILE A 337 25.85 -18.27 -3.43
C ILE A 337 24.41 -17.88 -3.75
N CYS A 338 24.20 -16.73 -4.41
CA CYS A 338 22.87 -16.31 -4.86
C CYS A 338 22.24 -17.28 -5.87
N ALA A 339 23.04 -17.82 -6.81
CA ALA A 339 22.58 -18.80 -7.78
C ALA A 339 22.14 -20.12 -7.11
N GLU A 340 22.91 -20.62 -6.15
CA GLU A 340 22.55 -21.82 -5.38
C GLU A 340 21.32 -21.61 -4.52
N LEU A 341 21.15 -20.43 -3.94
CA LEU A 341 19.96 -20.06 -3.18
C LEU A 341 18.70 -20.01 -4.08
N LEU A 342 18.82 -19.43 -5.27
CA LEU A 342 17.73 -19.43 -6.25
C LEU A 342 17.38 -20.83 -6.71
N GLU A 343 18.37 -21.71 -6.85
CA GLU A 343 18.14 -23.10 -7.21
C GLU A 343 17.45 -23.89 -6.07
N LEU A 344 17.85 -23.66 -4.82
CA LEU A 344 17.17 -24.17 -3.64
C LEU A 344 15.70 -23.69 -3.61
N PHE A 345 15.47 -22.41 -3.82
CA PHE A 345 14.14 -21.82 -3.87
C PHE A 345 13.28 -22.43 -4.99
N ARG A 346 13.82 -22.56 -6.21
CA ARG A 346 13.13 -23.18 -7.33
C ARG A 346 12.80 -24.65 -7.07
N SER A 347 13.71 -25.40 -6.45
CA SER A 347 13.43 -26.82 -6.13
C SER A 347 12.21 -27.00 -5.22
N ARG A 348 11.82 -25.95 -4.48
CA ARG A 348 10.72 -25.99 -3.52
C ARG A 348 9.40 -25.44 -4.04
N PHE A 349 9.46 -24.47 -4.97
CA PHE A 349 8.30 -23.65 -5.33
C PHE A 349 8.01 -23.61 -6.83
N ASP A 350 8.86 -24.18 -7.69
CA ASP A 350 8.60 -24.25 -9.13
C ASP A 350 7.58 -25.36 -9.43
N PRO A 351 6.34 -25.02 -9.86
CA PRO A 351 5.29 -26.01 -10.11
C PRO A 351 5.58 -26.91 -11.32
N ASP A 352 6.45 -26.47 -12.22
CA ASP A 352 6.79 -27.21 -13.44
C ASP A 352 8.03 -28.11 -13.27
N ARG A 353 8.59 -28.16 -12.06
CA ARG A 353 9.80 -28.91 -11.77
C ARG A 353 9.51 -30.30 -11.18
N ASP A 354 9.82 -31.32 -11.93
CA ASP A 354 9.87 -32.69 -11.44
C ASP A 354 11.27 -33.02 -10.91
N GLY A 355 11.39 -33.45 -9.66
CA GLY A 355 12.68 -33.92 -9.13
C GLY A 355 12.81 -33.82 -7.61
N PRO A 356 13.91 -34.36 -7.05
CA PRO A 356 14.15 -34.25 -5.61
C PRO A 356 14.43 -32.82 -5.17
N LEU A 357 14.05 -32.50 -3.93
CA LEU A 357 14.40 -31.20 -3.32
C LEU A 357 15.93 -31.07 -3.23
N THR A 358 16.43 -29.88 -3.55
CA THR A 358 17.85 -29.52 -3.34
C THR A 358 18.14 -29.46 -1.84
N GLY A 359 19.22 -30.11 -1.38
CA GLY A 359 19.64 -30.06 0.02
C GLY A 359 20.25 -28.69 0.37
N GLU A 360 20.13 -28.29 1.62
CA GLU A 360 20.67 -27.00 2.12
C GLU A 360 22.13 -27.10 2.57
N GLU A 361 22.62 -28.29 2.95
CA GLU A 361 23.93 -28.45 3.56
C GLU A 361 25.09 -27.90 2.70
N PRO A 362 25.15 -28.13 1.39
CA PRO A 362 26.22 -27.58 0.56
C PRO A 362 26.23 -26.03 0.58
N LEU A 363 25.03 -25.43 0.59
CA LEU A 363 24.91 -23.97 0.66
C LEU A 363 25.30 -23.43 2.04
N ARG A 364 24.96 -24.12 3.12
CA ARG A 364 25.39 -23.78 4.49
C ARG A 364 26.91 -23.85 4.65
N GLU A 365 27.55 -24.90 4.12
CA GLU A 365 29.00 -25.04 4.11
C GLU A 365 29.67 -23.91 3.32
N ARG A 366 29.14 -23.55 2.16
CA ARG A 366 29.65 -22.44 1.34
C ARG A 366 29.51 -21.08 2.03
N ILE A 367 28.39 -20.82 2.68
CA ILE A 367 28.21 -19.60 3.49
C ILE A 367 29.22 -19.54 4.64
N ALA A 368 29.45 -20.67 5.33
CA ALA A 368 30.43 -20.76 6.41
C ALA A 368 31.88 -20.54 5.92
N ALA A 369 32.17 -20.91 4.68
CA ALA A 369 33.46 -20.77 4.05
C ALA A 369 33.79 -19.35 3.54
N ILE A 370 32.87 -18.38 3.64
CA ILE A 370 33.13 -16.98 3.24
C ILE A 370 34.32 -16.44 4.02
N ASN A 371 35.34 -16.03 3.29
CA ASN A 371 36.58 -15.51 3.86
C ASN A 371 37.21 -14.47 2.90
N SER A 372 37.06 -13.20 3.21
CA SER A 372 37.68 -12.08 2.48
C SER A 372 39.01 -11.61 3.12
N GLY A 373 39.40 -12.19 4.26
CA GLY A 373 40.54 -11.74 5.05
C GLY A 373 40.24 -10.61 6.03
N VAL A 374 39.00 -10.13 6.10
CA VAL A 374 38.53 -9.11 7.05
C VAL A 374 37.43 -9.71 7.91
N ALA A 375 37.74 -10.08 9.15
CA ALA A 375 36.85 -10.87 10.02
C ALA A 375 35.46 -10.22 10.24
N GLU A 376 35.38 -8.92 10.47
CA GLU A 376 34.12 -8.22 10.66
C GLU A 376 33.22 -8.28 9.40
N ARG A 377 33.82 -8.02 8.24
CA ARG A 377 33.12 -8.11 6.94
C ARG A 377 32.66 -9.54 6.66
N ASP A 378 33.49 -10.54 6.96
CA ASP A 378 33.14 -11.94 6.74
C ASP A 378 32.01 -12.37 7.64
N ASN A 379 32.01 -11.95 8.91
CA ASN A 379 30.92 -12.22 9.84
C ASN A 379 29.61 -11.58 9.39
N LEU A 380 29.64 -10.33 8.95
CA LEU A 380 28.44 -9.64 8.42
C LEU A 380 27.92 -10.31 7.15
N SER A 381 28.80 -10.65 6.21
CA SER A 381 28.43 -11.39 4.99
C SER A 381 27.80 -12.73 5.32
N ARG A 382 28.38 -13.52 6.24
CA ARG A 382 27.81 -14.80 6.68
C ARG A 382 26.44 -14.62 7.32
N ASN A 383 26.26 -13.62 8.17
CA ASN A 383 24.97 -13.34 8.79
C ASN A 383 23.90 -12.94 7.76
N ILE A 384 24.26 -12.12 6.77
CA ILE A 384 23.35 -11.73 5.68
C ILE A 384 22.92 -12.97 4.87
N PHE A 385 23.86 -13.83 4.47
CA PHE A 385 23.48 -15.02 3.70
C PHE A 385 22.75 -16.08 4.55
N ARG A 386 23.07 -16.22 5.83
CA ARG A 386 22.28 -17.06 6.76
C ARG A 386 20.87 -16.51 6.92
N ALA A 387 20.71 -15.19 7.00
CA ALA A 387 19.40 -14.54 7.05
C ALA A 387 18.63 -14.72 5.74
N LEU A 388 19.30 -14.66 4.57
CA LEU A 388 18.70 -14.90 3.27
C LEU A 388 18.25 -16.35 3.11
N LEU A 389 19.03 -17.31 3.62
CA LEU A 389 18.65 -18.71 3.68
C LEU A 389 17.45 -18.91 4.63
N ASN A 390 17.48 -18.32 5.84
CA ASN A 390 16.37 -18.37 6.79
C ASN A 390 15.08 -17.78 6.21
N PHE A 391 15.16 -16.68 5.45
CA PHE A 391 14.03 -16.14 4.69
C PHE A 391 13.48 -17.16 3.71
N THR A 392 14.34 -17.77 2.89
CA THR A 392 13.96 -18.79 1.89
C THR A 392 13.32 -20.03 2.53
N ASP A 393 13.87 -20.48 3.68
CA ASP A 393 13.37 -21.65 4.43
C ASP A 393 12.00 -21.38 5.06
N SER A 394 11.73 -20.14 5.41
CA SER A 394 10.50 -19.71 6.06
C SER A 394 9.33 -19.52 5.09
N ILE A 395 9.57 -19.55 3.78
CA ILE A 395 8.50 -19.37 2.79
C ILE A 395 7.60 -20.59 2.79
N LEU A 396 6.30 -20.39 3.02
CA LEU A 396 5.26 -21.42 2.95
C LEU A 396 4.47 -21.35 1.65
N LYS A 397 4.24 -20.16 1.12
CA LYS A 397 3.57 -19.88 -0.17
C LYS A 397 4.16 -18.65 -0.81
N THR A 398 4.21 -18.61 -2.14
CA THR A 398 4.62 -17.41 -2.88
C THR A 398 4.01 -17.40 -4.28
N ASN A 399 3.72 -16.20 -4.79
CA ASN A 399 3.28 -15.99 -6.16
C ASN A 399 4.46 -15.82 -7.15
N PHE A 400 5.68 -16.19 -6.77
CA PHE A 400 6.87 -15.96 -7.61
C PHE A 400 6.73 -16.55 -9.01
N PHE A 401 6.16 -17.75 -9.15
CA PHE A 401 5.95 -18.44 -10.44
C PHE A 401 4.68 -18.02 -11.18
N VAL A 402 3.83 -17.20 -10.57
CA VAL A 402 2.75 -16.51 -11.30
C VAL A 402 3.38 -15.41 -12.13
N VAL A 403 3.43 -15.61 -13.47
CA VAL A 403 4.12 -14.68 -14.38
C VAL A 403 3.38 -13.34 -14.47
N ASP A 404 2.05 -13.38 -14.46
CA ASP A 404 1.16 -12.24 -14.60
C ASP A 404 0.87 -11.61 -13.23
N LYS A 405 1.81 -10.79 -12.72
CA LYS A 405 1.73 -10.13 -11.42
C LYS A 405 2.29 -8.72 -11.44
N GLY A 406 1.93 -7.92 -10.43
CA GLY A 406 2.44 -6.56 -10.22
C GLY A 406 3.33 -6.41 -8.98
N ALA A 407 3.35 -7.43 -8.12
CA ALA A 407 4.17 -7.47 -6.90
C ALA A 407 4.48 -8.93 -6.51
N LEU A 408 5.56 -9.13 -5.77
CA LEU A 408 5.85 -10.39 -5.07
C LEU A 408 5.07 -10.44 -3.76
N ALA A 409 4.62 -11.63 -3.40
CA ALA A 409 4.05 -11.94 -2.09
C ALA A 409 4.64 -13.25 -1.56
N PHE A 410 4.90 -13.27 -0.25
CA PHE A 410 5.41 -14.41 0.48
C PHE A 410 4.59 -14.62 1.74
N ARG A 411 4.08 -15.83 1.97
CA ARG A 411 3.55 -16.26 3.26
C ARG A 411 4.68 -16.93 4.02
N LEU A 412 5.06 -16.37 5.17
CA LEU A 412 6.20 -16.80 5.96
C LEU A 412 5.76 -17.53 7.23
N ASP A 413 6.51 -18.55 7.64
CA ASP A 413 6.44 -19.13 8.96
C ASP A 413 7.05 -18.18 9.98
N PRO A 414 6.29 -17.72 11.00
CA PRO A 414 6.82 -16.85 12.04
C PRO A 414 7.99 -17.43 12.83
N ALA A 415 8.24 -18.72 12.74
CA ALA A 415 9.41 -19.38 13.34
C ALA A 415 10.76 -18.78 12.88
N PHE A 416 10.79 -18.08 11.74
CA PHE A 416 11.99 -17.37 11.27
C PHE A 416 12.55 -16.40 12.31
N MET A 417 11.74 -15.82 13.15
CA MET A 417 12.14 -14.85 14.17
C MET A 417 13.16 -15.41 15.17
N LYS A 418 13.12 -16.73 15.42
CA LYS A 418 14.10 -17.39 16.33
C LYS A 418 15.54 -17.17 15.89
N PHE A 419 15.79 -17.20 14.57
CA PHE A 419 17.10 -16.96 14.01
C PHE A 419 17.63 -15.56 14.38
N TYR A 420 16.77 -14.54 14.30
CA TYR A 420 17.15 -13.16 14.64
C TYR A 420 17.34 -12.97 16.15
N GLU A 421 16.56 -13.66 16.98
CA GLU A 421 16.72 -13.69 18.44
C GLU A 421 18.03 -14.34 18.88
N GLU A 422 18.49 -15.37 18.16
CA GLU A 422 19.78 -16.03 18.40
C GLU A 422 20.95 -15.11 18.07
N ILE A 423 20.84 -14.29 17.02
CA ILE A 423 21.89 -13.33 16.63
C ILE A 423 21.91 -12.12 17.57
N SER A 424 20.74 -11.60 17.94
CA SER A 424 20.61 -10.43 18.80
C SER A 424 19.50 -10.61 19.84
N PRO A 425 19.84 -10.74 21.13
CA PRO A 425 18.85 -10.79 22.20
C PRO A 425 17.94 -9.54 22.29
N GLU A 426 18.40 -8.39 21.77
CA GLU A 426 17.60 -7.16 21.74
C GLU A 426 16.45 -7.27 20.77
N TYR A 427 16.58 -8.08 19.70
CA TYR A 427 15.51 -8.33 18.75
C TYR A 427 14.25 -8.87 19.45
N GLY A 428 14.39 -9.92 20.25
CA GLY A 428 13.23 -10.52 20.96
C GLY A 428 12.55 -9.57 21.95
N LYS A 429 13.32 -8.64 22.55
CA LYS A 429 12.77 -7.65 23.49
C LYS A 429 11.96 -6.55 22.81
N ALA A 430 12.14 -6.36 21.50
CA ALA A 430 11.43 -5.34 20.74
C ALA A 430 9.97 -5.69 20.44
N PHE A 431 9.55 -6.94 20.68
CA PHE A 431 8.23 -7.45 20.34
C PHE A 431 7.45 -7.91 21.59
N PRO A 432 6.09 -7.87 21.54
CA PRO A 432 5.24 -8.58 22.48
C PRO A 432 5.57 -10.08 22.54
N ALA A 433 5.30 -10.70 23.69
CA ALA A 433 5.64 -12.12 23.91
C ALA A 433 4.83 -13.10 23.03
N ASP A 434 3.62 -12.73 22.64
CA ASP A 434 2.76 -13.56 21.81
C ASP A 434 3.32 -13.65 20.38
N ARG A 435 3.36 -14.87 19.83
CA ARG A 435 3.83 -15.09 18.45
C ARG A 435 2.69 -14.96 17.45
N PRO A 436 2.94 -14.37 16.25
CA PRO A 436 1.95 -14.33 15.20
C PRO A 436 1.59 -15.74 14.71
N TYR A 437 0.34 -15.90 14.29
CA TYR A 437 -0.09 -17.07 13.52
C TYR A 437 0.52 -17.06 12.13
N GLY A 438 0.66 -15.89 11.51
CA GLY A 438 1.18 -15.77 10.17
C GLY A 438 1.66 -14.37 9.81
N ILE A 439 2.62 -14.36 8.89
CA ILE A 439 3.22 -13.15 8.35
C ILE A 439 3.22 -13.25 6.84
N PHE A 440 2.69 -12.22 6.17
CA PHE A 440 2.88 -12.03 4.74
C PHE A 440 3.87 -10.89 4.52
N PHE A 441 4.73 -11.04 3.52
CA PHE A 441 5.65 -10.02 3.06
C PHE A 441 5.38 -9.71 1.59
N PHE A 442 5.33 -8.43 1.23
CA PHE A 442 5.07 -7.94 -0.11
C PHE A 442 6.21 -7.10 -0.60
N PHE A 443 6.55 -7.23 -1.88
CA PHE A 443 7.64 -6.47 -2.46
C PHE A 443 7.41 -6.11 -3.93
N ARG A 444 7.66 -4.85 -4.28
CA ARG A 444 7.77 -4.34 -5.65
C ARG A 444 8.78 -3.18 -5.72
N ARG A 445 9.07 -2.68 -6.91
CA ARG A 445 10.11 -1.67 -7.15
C ARG A 445 10.05 -0.44 -6.23
N ASN A 446 8.86 0.02 -5.88
CA ASN A 446 8.66 1.23 -5.09
C ASN A 446 7.84 1.01 -3.81
N ALA A 447 7.56 -0.23 -3.46
CA ALA A 447 6.81 -0.52 -2.24
C ALA A 447 7.24 -1.84 -1.61
N ALA A 448 7.31 -1.84 -0.28
CA ALA A 448 7.44 -3.04 0.53
C ALA A 448 6.34 -3.03 1.61
N GLY A 449 5.88 -4.21 2.04
CA GLY A 449 4.82 -4.28 3.02
C GLY A 449 4.81 -5.58 3.80
N PHE A 450 4.25 -5.52 5.01
CA PHE A 450 3.95 -6.70 5.83
C PHE A 450 2.49 -6.71 6.24
N GLN A 451 1.92 -7.93 6.31
CA GLN A 451 0.70 -8.20 7.04
C GLN A 451 1.04 -9.23 8.12
N VAL A 452 0.78 -8.87 9.37
CA VAL A 452 0.98 -9.73 10.54
C VAL A 452 -0.37 -10.03 11.14
N ARG A 453 -0.61 -11.29 11.55
CA ARG A 453 -1.86 -11.71 12.15
C ARG A 453 -1.65 -12.76 13.25
N PHE A 454 -2.55 -12.75 14.25
CA PHE A 454 -2.46 -13.58 15.44
C PHE A 454 -3.49 -14.72 15.50
N SER A 455 -4.31 -14.90 14.46
CA SER A 455 -5.29 -15.98 14.37
C SER A 455 -5.47 -16.44 12.92
N GLU A 456 -6.06 -17.61 12.74
CA GLU A 456 -6.41 -18.18 11.43
C GLU A 456 -7.40 -17.27 10.69
N ILE A 457 -8.51 -16.92 11.33
CA ILE A 457 -9.43 -15.88 10.87
C ILE A 457 -8.97 -14.57 11.51
N ALA A 458 -8.60 -13.59 10.70
CA ALA A 458 -8.03 -12.36 11.21
C ALA A 458 -8.48 -11.13 10.40
N ARG A 459 -8.69 -10.02 11.12
CA ARG A 459 -9.03 -8.73 10.54
C ARG A 459 -8.16 -7.61 11.09
N GLY A 460 -7.77 -6.69 10.22
CA GLY A 460 -6.99 -5.52 10.61
C GLY A 460 -6.87 -4.47 9.54
N GLY A 461 -6.51 -3.25 9.95
CA GLY A 461 -6.36 -2.13 9.05
C GLY A 461 -5.17 -2.27 8.11
N TRP A 462 -5.35 -1.87 6.86
CA TRP A 462 -4.26 -1.65 5.92
C TRP A 462 -3.95 -0.15 5.82
N ARG A 463 -2.74 0.20 6.21
CA ARG A 463 -2.15 1.54 6.11
C ARG A 463 -1.11 1.55 5.00
N THR A 464 -1.12 2.57 4.13
CA THR A 464 -0.01 2.84 3.23
C THR A 464 0.72 4.09 3.69
N VAL A 465 1.95 3.92 4.15
CA VAL A 465 2.79 5.04 4.60
C VAL A 465 3.48 5.62 3.38
N VAL A 466 3.19 6.90 3.12
CA VAL A 466 3.85 7.68 2.07
C VAL A 466 4.61 8.79 2.79
N PRO A 467 5.92 8.65 2.99
CA PRO A 467 6.72 9.68 3.65
C PRO A 467 6.64 10.97 2.82
N ARG A 468 5.93 11.97 3.36
CA ARG A 468 5.76 13.25 2.66
C ARG A 468 7.07 14.00 2.62
N ILE A 469 7.30 14.58 1.48
CA ILE A 469 8.43 15.40 1.18
C ILE A 469 8.30 16.72 1.96
N GLY A 470 9.24 16.98 2.87
CA GLY A 470 9.42 18.32 3.42
C GLY A 470 9.84 19.29 2.30
N THR A 471 9.62 20.57 2.49
CA THR A 471 9.97 21.63 1.52
C THR A 471 11.48 21.77 1.26
N HIS A 472 12.35 21.01 1.95
CA HIS A 472 13.79 20.96 1.78
C HIS A 472 14.27 19.58 1.35
N ASP A 473 14.91 19.49 0.18
CA ASP A 473 15.36 18.26 -0.48
C ASP A 473 16.34 17.38 0.35
N LEU A 474 17.03 17.97 1.34
CA LEU A 474 17.98 17.27 2.20
C LEU A 474 17.32 16.41 3.31
N GLU A 475 16.05 16.67 3.65
CA GLU A 475 15.34 15.92 4.69
C GLU A 475 14.54 14.73 4.13
N ARG A 476 14.42 14.59 2.81
CA ARG A 476 13.59 13.56 2.14
C ARG A 476 14.04 12.13 2.41
N GLY A 477 15.35 11.88 2.28
CA GLY A 477 15.92 10.56 2.46
C GLY A 477 15.73 10.06 3.89
N ASP A 478 15.88 10.92 4.88
CA ASP A 478 15.86 10.56 6.29
C ASP A 478 14.48 10.10 6.77
N TYR A 479 13.39 10.71 6.28
CA TYR A 479 12.02 10.31 6.67
C TYR A 479 11.62 8.95 6.09
N PHE A 480 12.00 8.66 4.85
CA PHE A 480 11.73 7.36 4.23
C PHE A 480 12.53 6.27 4.93
N GLU A 481 13.83 6.46 5.11
CA GLU A 481 14.69 5.48 5.77
C GLU A 481 14.29 5.27 7.25
N ALA A 482 13.93 6.34 7.97
CA ALA A 482 13.45 6.20 9.35
C ALA A 482 12.14 5.39 9.43
N ALA A 483 11.21 5.58 8.50
CA ALA A 483 10.00 4.77 8.42
C ALA A 483 10.31 3.32 8.05
N ARG A 484 11.27 3.11 7.14
CA ARG A 484 11.72 1.79 6.68
C ARG A 484 12.40 0.98 7.77
N ASP A 485 13.20 1.63 8.62
CA ASP A 485 13.92 0.97 9.71
C ASP A 485 12.98 0.34 10.77
N GLU A 486 11.83 0.95 11.00
CA GLU A 486 10.93 0.59 12.09
C GLU A 486 9.67 -0.17 11.64
N PHE A 487 9.41 -0.27 10.32
CA PHE A 487 8.07 -0.61 9.85
C PHE A 487 7.62 -2.04 10.17
N PHE A 488 8.50 -3.05 10.19
CA PHE A 488 8.12 -4.41 10.61
C PHE A 488 7.71 -4.44 12.07
N ARG A 489 8.48 -3.77 12.95
CA ARG A 489 8.16 -3.64 14.37
C ARG A 489 6.81 -2.94 14.58
N GLU A 490 6.55 -1.86 13.83
CA GLU A 490 5.28 -1.13 13.89
C GLU A 490 4.11 -2.04 13.50
N VAL A 491 4.21 -2.77 12.38
CA VAL A 491 3.18 -3.72 11.94
C VAL A 491 2.87 -4.74 13.02
N TYR A 492 3.91 -5.35 13.60
CA TYR A 492 3.77 -6.37 14.63
C TYR A 492 3.06 -5.84 15.88
N VAL A 493 3.54 -4.72 16.44
CA VAL A 493 2.97 -4.11 17.64
C VAL A 493 1.52 -3.70 17.43
N LEU A 494 1.20 -3.09 16.27
CA LEU A 494 -0.17 -2.71 15.95
C LEU A 494 -1.09 -3.92 15.73
N ALA A 495 -0.61 -4.99 15.10
CA ALA A 495 -1.37 -6.23 14.95
C ALA A 495 -1.67 -6.88 16.31
N HIS A 496 -0.69 -6.89 17.23
CA HIS A 496 -0.87 -7.37 18.60
C HIS A 496 -1.86 -6.50 19.39
N THR A 497 -1.78 -5.18 19.24
CA THR A 497 -2.76 -4.26 19.86
C THR A 497 -4.17 -4.55 19.35
N GLN A 498 -4.33 -4.80 18.05
CA GLN A 498 -5.63 -5.21 17.48
C GLN A 498 -6.10 -6.56 18.04
N HIS A 499 -5.17 -7.51 18.20
CA HIS A 499 -5.49 -8.81 18.80
C HIS A 499 -5.97 -8.69 20.26
N SER A 500 -5.44 -7.75 21.02
CA SER A 500 -5.89 -7.47 22.40
C SER A 500 -7.30 -6.87 22.48
N LYS A 501 -7.85 -6.36 21.37
CA LYS A 501 -9.24 -5.88 21.26
C LYS A 501 -10.27 -6.99 21.01
N ASN A 502 -9.80 -8.19 20.70
CA ASN A 502 -10.58 -9.36 20.29
C ASN A 502 -11.30 -10.02 21.48
N LYS A 503 -12.12 -9.26 22.21
CA LYS A 503 -12.86 -9.74 23.38
C LYS A 503 -14.33 -10.05 23.08
N ASP A 504 -14.87 -9.43 22.05
CA ASP A 504 -16.29 -9.49 21.68
C ASP A 504 -16.51 -9.92 20.22
N ILE A 505 -15.44 -10.26 19.50
CA ILE A 505 -15.46 -10.65 18.08
C ILE A 505 -14.63 -11.91 17.87
N PHE A 506 -14.94 -12.66 16.83
CA PHE A 506 -14.31 -13.94 16.53
C PHE A 506 -13.02 -13.82 15.71
N GLU A 507 -12.82 -12.70 15.03
CA GLU A 507 -11.60 -12.45 14.26
C GLU A 507 -10.44 -12.08 15.17
N GLY A 508 -9.29 -12.67 14.96
CA GLY A 508 -8.05 -12.26 15.59
C GLY A 508 -7.53 -10.94 15.02
N GLY A 509 -6.64 -10.32 15.76
CA GLY A 509 -6.02 -9.07 15.32
C GLY A 509 -5.04 -9.28 14.20
N SER A 510 -5.06 -8.38 13.22
CA SER A 510 -4.04 -8.24 12.21
C SER A 510 -3.74 -6.77 11.92
N LYS A 511 -2.64 -6.54 11.22
CA LYS A 511 -2.28 -5.22 10.68
C LYS A 511 -1.51 -5.42 9.39
N MET A 512 -1.80 -4.59 8.42
CA MET A 512 -1.04 -4.50 7.19
C MET A 512 -0.50 -3.08 7.05
N ILE A 513 0.80 -2.96 6.81
CA ILE A 513 1.43 -1.68 6.46
C ILE A 513 2.22 -1.89 5.18
N THR A 514 2.04 -0.98 4.24
CA THR A 514 2.86 -0.87 3.03
C THR A 514 3.57 0.46 3.07
N LEU A 515 4.87 0.45 2.89
CA LEU A 515 5.72 1.64 2.75
C LEU A 515 5.89 1.92 1.26
N LEU A 516 5.50 3.12 0.81
CA LEU A 516 5.57 3.54 -0.58
C LEU A 516 6.65 4.61 -0.76
N ARG A 517 7.59 4.37 -1.66
CA ARG A 517 8.54 5.37 -2.15
C ARG A 517 7.97 6.01 -3.42
N THR A 518 7.70 7.31 -3.38
CA THR A 518 7.23 8.06 -4.54
C THR A 518 8.40 8.70 -5.29
N GLU A 519 8.31 8.74 -6.61
CA GLU A 519 9.37 9.32 -7.47
C GLU A 519 9.37 10.86 -7.46
N GLY A 520 8.46 11.49 -6.71
CA GLY A 520 8.38 12.96 -6.61
C GLY A 520 7.81 13.65 -7.86
N THR A 521 7.15 12.92 -8.73
CA THR A 521 6.58 13.41 -10.01
C THR A 521 5.30 14.22 -9.87
N GLY A 522 4.86 14.54 -8.68
CA GLY A 522 3.68 15.37 -8.40
C GLY A 522 2.35 14.63 -8.34
N ASP A 523 2.19 13.46 -8.94
CA ASP A 523 0.98 12.62 -8.86
C ASP A 523 1.19 11.35 -8.03
N TRP A 524 1.51 11.53 -6.76
CA TRP A 524 1.71 10.43 -5.82
C TRP A 524 0.49 9.55 -5.60
N HIS A 525 -0.73 10.03 -5.91
CA HIS A 525 -1.96 9.24 -5.80
C HIS A 525 -2.01 8.11 -6.84
N SER A 526 -1.58 8.37 -8.07
CA SER A 526 -1.50 7.32 -9.09
C SER A 526 -0.50 6.23 -8.70
N GLU A 527 0.67 6.62 -8.16
CA GLU A 527 1.65 5.65 -7.66
C GLU A 527 1.11 4.85 -6.46
N LEU A 528 0.38 5.52 -5.55
CA LEU A 528 -0.28 4.89 -4.40
C LEU A 528 -1.28 3.82 -4.86
N TRP A 529 -2.19 4.18 -5.75
CA TRP A 529 -3.23 3.27 -6.22
C TRP A 529 -2.64 2.08 -6.98
N GLU A 530 -1.65 2.30 -7.82
CA GLU A 530 -0.98 1.20 -8.54
C GLU A 530 -0.23 0.26 -7.57
N ALA A 531 0.42 0.80 -6.55
CA ALA A 531 1.05 -0.02 -5.53
C ALA A 531 0.01 -0.84 -4.72
N GLN A 532 -1.09 -0.19 -4.31
CA GLN A 532 -2.16 -0.85 -3.58
C GLN A 532 -2.84 -1.95 -4.41
N LYS A 533 -3.16 -1.69 -5.69
CA LYS A 533 -3.72 -2.71 -6.60
C LYS A 533 -2.79 -3.92 -6.74
N ALA A 534 -1.49 -3.68 -6.98
CA ALA A 534 -0.51 -4.74 -7.15
C ALA A 534 -0.34 -5.60 -5.89
N VAL A 535 -0.21 -4.95 -4.73
CA VAL A 535 -0.05 -5.62 -3.43
C VAL A 535 -1.33 -6.39 -3.07
N PHE A 536 -2.51 -5.80 -3.31
CA PHE A 536 -3.79 -6.46 -3.06
C PHE A 536 -3.97 -7.72 -3.93
N ALA A 537 -3.69 -7.63 -5.22
CA ALA A 537 -3.74 -8.79 -6.12
C ALA A 537 -2.77 -9.90 -5.70
N ALA A 538 -1.54 -9.52 -5.32
CA ALA A 538 -0.53 -10.46 -4.83
C ALA A 538 -0.95 -11.12 -3.51
N PHE A 539 -1.54 -10.36 -2.57
CA PHE A 539 -2.09 -10.88 -1.33
C PHE A 539 -3.25 -11.85 -1.58
N LEU A 540 -4.23 -11.42 -2.40
CA LEU A 540 -5.39 -12.23 -2.74
C LEU A 540 -4.99 -13.57 -3.37
N SER A 541 -3.96 -13.60 -4.20
CA SER A 541 -3.47 -14.85 -4.83
C SER A 541 -3.01 -15.91 -3.82
N LEU A 542 -2.53 -15.50 -2.64
CA LEU A 542 -2.07 -16.43 -1.59
C LEU A 542 -3.16 -16.90 -0.62
N ILE A 543 -4.32 -16.23 -0.60
CA ILE A 543 -5.43 -16.52 0.31
C ILE A 543 -6.73 -16.92 -0.40
N ASN A 544 -6.73 -17.01 -1.73
CA ASN A 544 -7.92 -17.36 -2.49
C ASN A 544 -7.99 -18.87 -2.73
N PHE A 545 -8.89 -19.53 -2.02
CA PHE A 545 -9.08 -20.98 -2.05
C PHE A 545 -10.39 -21.36 -2.75
N ASP A 546 -10.40 -22.48 -3.41
CA ASP A 546 -11.61 -23.16 -3.87
C ASP A 546 -12.37 -23.83 -2.73
N ALA A 547 -13.57 -24.31 -3.01
CA ALA A 547 -14.44 -24.92 -2.01
C ALA A 547 -13.86 -26.20 -1.38
N ASP A 548 -12.98 -26.88 -2.08
CA ASP A 548 -12.27 -28.08 -1.61
C ASP A 548 -11.07 -27.77 -0.69
N GLY A 549 -10.74 -26.48 -0.49
CA GLY A 549 -9.63 -26.05 0.34
C GLY A 549 -8.28 -25.96 -0.36
N THR A 550 -8.22 -26.12 -1.69
CA THR A 550 -7.01 -25.91 -2.49
C THR A 550 -6.87 -24.45 -2.93
N LEU A 551 -5.62 -23.97 -3.09
CA LEU A 551 -5.39 -22.64 -3.68
C LEU A 551 -5.88 -22.64 -5.13
N ARG A 552 -6.62 -21.59 -5.50
CA ARG A 552 -7.21 -21.43 -6.82
C ARG A 552 -6.18 -21.32 -7.94
N ASP A 553 -5.04 -20.68 -7.68
CA ASP A 553 -3.94 -20.58 -8.62
C ASP A 553 -2.97 -21.76 -8.45
N ALA A 554 -3.08 -22.77 -9.33
CA ALA A 554 -2.27 -23.98 -9.30
C ALA A 554 -0.76 -23.73 -9.50
N ARG A 555 -0.35 -22.54 -9.93
CA ARG A 555 1.07 -22.15 -10.05
C ARG A 555 1.70 -21.82 -8.69
N ILE A 556 0.91 -21.75 -7.62
CA ILE A 556 1.38 -21.48 -6.26
C ILE A 556 1.45 -22.79 -5.48
N ILE A 557 2.65 -23.21 -5.14
CA ILE A 557 2.87 -24.34 -4.25
C ILE A 557 2.50 -23.93 -2.81
N ASP A 558 1.51 -24.60 -2.25
CA ASP A 558 1.09 -24.39 -0.86
C ASP A 558 1.72 -25.43 0.06
N ARG A 559 2.71 -25.01 0.84
CA ARG A 559 3.38 -25.85 1.86
C ARG A 559 2.76 -25.69 3.26
N LEU A 560 1.83 -24.76 3.43
CA LEU A 560 1.07 -24.58 4.66
C LEU A 560 -0.07 -25.60 4.75
N GLY A 561 -0.78 -25.84 3.64
CA GLY A 561 -1.84 -26.85 3.54
C GLY A 561 -3.10 -26.54 4.35
N VAL A 562 -3.29 -25.29 4.78
CA VAL A 562 -4.48 -24.84 5.51
C VAL A 562 -5.06 -23.59 4.86
N ARG A 563 -6.39 -23.56 4.83
CA ARG A 563 -7.13 -22.38 4.37
C ARG A 563 -6.96 -21.22 5.33
N GLU A 564 -6.72 -20.05 4.78
CA GLU A 564 -6.55 -18.82 5.55
C GLU A 564 -7.62 -17.80 5.17
N ILE A 565 -8.35 -17.28 6.15
CA ILE A 565 -9.37 -16.25 5.93
C ILE A 565 -8.88 -14.95 6.55
N VAL A 566 -8.63 -13.95 5.72
CA VAL A 566 -8.14 -12.64 6.13
C VAL A 566 -9.05 -11.54 5.60
N GLU A 567 -9.35 -10.59 6.45
CA GLU A 567 -10.15 -9.42 6.18
C GLU A 567 -9.33 -8.15 6.39
N ILE A 568 -9.60 -7.14 5.58
CA ILE A 568 -8.89 -5.86 5.62
C ILE A 568 -9.86 -4.76 6.10
N GLY A 569 -9.37 -3.84 6.91
CA GLY A 569 -10.04 -2.58 7.24
C GLY A 569 -9.31 -1.40 6.59
N PRO A 570 -9.98 -0.31 6.23
CA PRO A 570 -9.31 0.89 5.77
C PRO A 570 -8.56 1.58 6.92
N ASP A 571 -7.36 2.12 6.60
CA ASP A 571 -6.54 2.95 7.50
C ASP A 571 -5.91 4.07 6.67
N GLU A 572 -4.80 4.64 7.09
CA GLU A 572 -4.14 5.80 6.45
C GLU A 572 -3.88 5.56 4.95
N ASN A 573 -4.25 6.55 4.13
CA ASN A 573 -4.14 6.54 2.66
C ASN A 573 -4.94 5.42 1.96
N MET A 574 -6.00 4.92 2.61
CA MET A 574 -6.99 4.03 1.99
C MET A 574 -8.26 4.84 1.66
N PHE A 575 -8.41 5.24 0.40
CA PHE A 575 -9.53 6.07 -0.05
C PHE A 575 -10.74 5.23 -0.48
N ASP A 576 -11.92 5.85 -0.51
CA ASP A 576 -13.20 5.21 -0.80
C ASP A 576 -13.21 4.47 -2.17
N ASN A 577 -12.55 5.03 -3.18
CA ASN A 577 -12.41 4.39 -4.48
C ASN A 577 -11.61 3.08 -4.42
N MET A 578 -10.54 3.03 -3.61
CA MET A 578 -9.73 1.83 -3.41
C MET A 578 -10.50 0.78 -2.59
N ILE A 579 -11.24 1.19 -1.55
CA ILE A 579 -12.11 0.31 -0.77
C ILE A 579 -13.14 -0.36 -1.69
N SER A 580 -13.83 0.44 -2.50
CA SER A 580 -14.80 -0.04 -3.47
C SER A 580 -14.17 -0.97 -4.53
N TYR A 581 -12.99 -0.63 -5.02
CA TYR A 581 -12.21 -1.47 -5.94
C TYR A 581 -11.89 -2.84 -5.33
N MET A 582 -11.34 -2.88 -4.11
CA MET A 582 -11.01 -4.14 -3.42
C MET A 582 -12.23 -5.04 -3.23
N GLY A 583 -13.38 -4.45 -2.83
CA GLY A 583 -14.63 -5.20 -2.71
C GLY A 583 -15.05 -5.85 -4.03
N ARG A 584 -15.00 -5.10 -5.15
CA ARG A 584 -15.30 -5.64 -6.48
C ARG A 584 -14.31 -6.73 -6.91
N GLN A 585 -13.01 -6.55 -6.64
CA GLN A 585 -12.00 -7.55 -6.96
C GLN A 585 -12.16 -8.84 -6.15
N GLY A 586 -12.55 -8.75 -4.88
CA GLY A 586 -12.89 -9.93 -4.07
C GLY A 586 -14.03 -10.76 -4.69
N ILE A 587 -15.07 -10.10 -5.19
CA ILE A 587 -16.18 -10.76 -5.92
C ILE A 587 -15.66 -11.37 -7.23
N ARG A 588 -14.94 -10.58 -8.06
CA ARG A 588 -14.42 -11.04 -9.36
C ARG A 588 -13.50 -12.25 -9.24
N ALA A 589 -12.65 -12.25 -8.24
CA ALA A 589 -11.73 -13.35 -7.96
C ALA A 589 -12.44 -14.57 -7.35
N GLY A 590 -13.71 -14.46 -6.96
CA GLY A 590 -14.45 -15.53 -6.28
C GLY A 590 -13.90 -15.82 -4.88
N TYR A 591 -13.35 -14.81 -4.19
CA TYR A 591 -12.90 -14.98 -2.81
C TYR A 591 -14.06 -15.40 -1.90
N THR A 592 -13.77 -16.25 -0.92
CA THR A 592 -14.81 -16.84 -0.04
C THR A 592 -15.73 -15.82 0.58
N LEU A 593 -15.21 -14.67 0.97
CA LEU A 593 -16.00 -13.59 1.56
C LEU A 593 -16.51 -12.58 0.52
N GLY A 594 -16.18 -12.75 -0.76
CA GLY A 594 -16.55 -11.80 -1.80
C GLY A 594 -16.11 -10.38 -1.45
N SER A 595 -17.05 -9.44 -1.46
CA SER A 595 -16.79 -8.04 -1.05
C SER A 595 -16.46 -7.88 0.43
N GLY A 596 -16.71 -8.89 1.26
CA GLY A 596 -16.36 -8.92 2.69
C GLY A 596 -14.86 -8.96 2.96
N ILE A 597 -14.00 -9.12 1.95
CA ILE A 597 -12.54 -8.99 2.09
C ILE A 597 -12.13 -7.64 2.67
N ILE A 598 -12.94 -6.60 2.47
CA ILE A 598 -12.71 -5.27 3.03
C ILE A 598 -13.95 -4.71 3.70
N SER A 599 -13.78 -4.11 4.89
CA SER A 599 -14.80 -3.35 5.61
C SER A 599 -14.75 -1.85 5.30
N GLY A 600 -15.73 -1.09 5.79
CA GLY A 600 -15.78 0.37 5.62
C GLY A 600 -16.20 0.83 4.23
N LYS A 601 -16.95 -0.01 3.49
CA LYS A 601 -17.45 0.35 2.17
C LYS A 601 -18.39 1.55 2.24
N PRO A 602 -18.26 2.56 1.35
CA PRO A 602 -19.02 3.80 1.43
C PRO A 602 -20.54 3.58 1.37
N GLU A 603 -21.03 2.74 0.45
CA GLU A 603 -22.46 2.54 0.23
C GLU A 603 -23.04 1.33 0.97
N SER A 604 -22.36 0.18 0.89
CA SER A 604 -22.80 -1.11 1.45
C SER A 604 -22.04 -1.51 2.71
N GLY A 605 -21.55 -0.54 3.49
CA GLY A 605 -20.85 -0.73 4.74
C GLY A 605 -21.28 0.21 5.84
N ILE A 606 -20.63 0.11 7.02
CA ILE A 606 -20.84 0.99 8.17
C ILE A 606 -19.62 1.91 8.29
N ASN A 607 -19.74 3.11 7.75
CA ASN A 607 -18.63 4.07 7.75
C ASN A 607 -18.32 4.54 9.18
N HIS A 608 -17.11 4.25 9.65
CA HIS A 608 -16.71 4.53 11.04
C HIS A 608 -16.74 6.02 11.37
N LYS A 609 -16.35 6.89 10.43
CA LYS A 609 -16.36 8.34 10.62
C LYS A 609 -17.77 8.90 10.64
N GLU A 610 -18.64 8.42 9.77
CA GLU A 610 -20.05 8.86 9.68
C GLU A 610 -20.79 8.59 11.01
N TYR A 611 -20.67 7.35 11.54
CA TYR A 611 -21.38 6.92 12.74
C TYR A 611 -20.61 7.13 14.03
N GLY A 612 -19.32 7.46 13.97
CA GLY A 612 -18.48 7.74 15.12
C GLY A 612 -18.30 6.57 16.07
N VAL A 613 -18.29 5.34 15.52
CA VAL A 613 -18.36 4.10 16.31
C VAL A 613 -17.22 3.93 17.30
N THR A 614 -16.00 4.32 16.95
CA THR A 614 -14.83 4.27 17.86
C THR A 614 -15.00 5.25 19.01
N SER A 615 -15.37 6.48 18.69
CA SER A 615 -15.57 7.56 19.66
C SER A 615 -16.73 7.26 20.61
N PHE A 616 -17.74 6.55 20.13
CA PHE A 616 -18.85 6.07 20.96
C PHE A 616 -18.34 5.17 22.08
N GLY A 617 -17.44 4.21 21.75
CA GLY A 617 -16.80 3.38 22.77
C GLY A 617 -15.99 4.19 23.78
N VAL A 618 -15.12 5.08 23.29
CA VAL A 618 -14.33 5.99 24.15
C VAL A 618 -15.24 6.78 25.10
N HIS A 619 -16.38 7.25 24.61
CA HIS A 619 -17.35 7.99 25.42
C HIS A 619 -18.04 7.14 26.51
N GLU A 620 -18.33 5.87 26.25
CA GLU A 620 -18.88 4.95 27.29
C GLU A 620 -17.86 4.72 28.41
N TYR A 621 -16.58 4.53 28.07
CA TYR A 621 -15.52 4.42 29.08
C TYR A 621 -15.26 5.75 29.80
N PHE A 622 -15.35 6.88 29.09
CA PHE A 622 -15.29 8.20 29.71
C PHE A 622 -16.38 8.35 30.80
N LEU A 623 -17.63 8.03 30.47
CA LEU A 623 -18.74 8.10 31.45
C LEU A 623 -18.50 7.20 32.68
N ARG A 624 -17.98 5.98 32.47
CA ARG A 624 -17.67 5.08 33.58
C ARG A 624 -16.50 5.60 34.42
N THR A 625 -15.50 6.22 33.78
CA THR A 625 -14.36 6.83 34.47
C THR A 625 -14.81 8.03 35.33
N MET A 626 -15.70 8.87 34.81
CA MET A 626 -16.29 9.98 35.56
C MET A 626 -16.97 9.50 36.85
N LYS A 627 -17.75 8.44 36.74
CA LYS A 627 -18.37 7.80 37.91
C LYS A 627 -17.34 7.33 38.96
N GLU A 628 -16.20 6.79 38.53
CA GLU A 628 -15.11 6.36 39.43
C GLU A 628 -14.43 7.56 40.11
N LEU A 629 -14.42 8.71 39.50
CA LEU A 629 -13.88 9.97 40.05
C LEU A 629 -14.87 10.72 40.91
N ASP A 630 -16.07 10.17 41.15
CA ASP A 630 -17.21 10.81 41.84
C ASP A 630 -17.63 12.14 41.19
N ILE A 631 -17.60 12.20 39.85
CA ILE A 631 -18.03 13.35 39.03
C ILE A 631 -19.31 12.97 38.26
N ASP A 632 -20.40 13.69 38.50
CA ASP A 632 -21.62 13.63 37.71
C ASP A 632 -21.45 14.58 36.49
N PRO A 633 -21.17 14.07 35.26
CA PRO A 633 -20.88 14.93 34.12
C PRO A 633 -22.06 15.82 33.70
N PHE A 634 -23.27 15.52 34.18
CA PHE A 634 -24.48 16.28 33.89
C PHE A 634 -24.72 17.47 34.86
N LYS A 635 -23.91 17.53 35.96
CA LYS A 635 -24.11 18.53 37.03
C LYS A 635 -22.81 19.23 37.44
N ASP A 636 -21.73 18.44 37.59
CA ASP A 636 -20.51 18.92 38.25
C ASP A 636 -19.59 19.66 37.27
N ASP A 637 -18.76 20.57 37.79
CA ASP A 637 -17.69 21.23 37.04
C ASP A 637 -16.53 20.27 36.86
N PHE A 638 -16.06 20.13 35.62
CA PHE A 638 -14.88 19.35 35.28
C PHE A 638 -14.23 19.85 34.02
N SER A 639 -12.96 19.49 33.85
CA SER A 639 -12.14 19.89 32.73
C SER A 639 -11.63 18.73 31.90
N VAL A 640 -11.55 18.93 30.58
CA VAL A 640 -11.10 17.93 29.61
C VAL A 640 -10.01 18.53 28.73
N LYS A 641 -8.97 17.76 28.44
CA LYS A 641 -8.02 18.04 27.36
C LYS A 641 -8.02 16.90 26.33
N ILE A 642 -7.82 17.26 25.05
CA ILE A 642 -7.97 16.32 23.92
C ILE A 642 -6.74 16.42 23.03
N SER A 643 -6.19 15.27 22.65
CA SER A 643 -5.25 15.16 21.53
C SER A 643 -5.99 14.62 20.29
N GLY A 644 -5.77 15.26 19.14
CA GLY A 644 -6.54 15.07 17.91
C GLY A 644 -7.53 16.22 17.68
N GLY A 645 -7.76 16.55 16.41
CA GLY A 645 -8.52 17.70 16.00
C GLY A 645 -10.01 17.49 15.74
N PRO A 646 -10.75 18.58 15.56
CA PRO A 646 -12.20 18.51 15.31
C PRO A 646 -12.56 17.84 13.98
N PHE A 647 -11.66 17.81 12.99
CA PHE A 647 -11.86 17.10 11.73
C PHE A 647 -11.42 15.62 11.78
N GLY A 648 -10.73 15.21 12.84
CA GLY A 648 -10.27 13.84 13.04
C GLY A 648 -11.43 12.86 13.25
N ASP A 649 -11.26 11.59 12.81
CA ASP A 649 -12.28 10.57 12.96
C ASP A 649 -12.66 10.34 14.43
N VAL A 650 -11.69 9.95 15.27
CA VAL A 650 -11.97 9.67 16.68
C VAL A 650 -12.18 10.94 17.50
N ALA A 651 -11.27 11.93 17.36
CA ALA A 651 -11.35 13.15 18.14
C ALA A 651 -12.56 14.00 17.77
N GLY A 652 -12.86 14.19 16.49
CA GLY A 652 -14.01 14.98 16.03
C GLY A 652 -15.33 14.36 16.42
N ASN A 653 -15.49 13.03 16.27
CA ASN A 653 -16.70 12.34 16.70
C ASN A 653 -16.86 12.34 18.25
N LEU A 654 -15.76 12.24 18.99
CA LEU A 654 -15.83 12.40 20.46
C LEU A 654 -16.23 13.81 20.83
N MET A 655 -15.68 14.85 20.18
CA MET A 655 -16.11 16.25 20.40
C MET A 655 -17.58 16.43 20.04
N LYS A 656 -18.11 15.78 18.99
CA LYS A 656 -19.54 15.79 18.66
C LYS A 656 -20.40 15.25 19.81
N LEU A 657 -19.96 14.17 20.49
CA LEU A 657 -20.67 13.62 21.65
C LEU A 657 -20.56 14.53 22.86
N LEU A 658 -19.38 15.07 23.16
CA LEU A 658 -19.13 15.98 24.30
C LEU A 658 -19.83 17.35 24.14
N LEU A 659 -19.96 17.83 22.92
CA LEU A 659 -20.58 19.13 22.59
C LEU A 659 -22.06 18.99 22.19
N ARG A 660 -22.67 17.81 22.39
CA ARG A 660 -24.06 17.55 22.08
C ARG A 660 -24.97 18.49 22.87
N LYS A 661 -26.01 18.99 22.19
CA LYS A 661 -27.04 19.82 22.80
C LYS A 661 -28.39 19.10 22.77
N GLU A 662 -29.13 19.23 23.88
CA GLU A 662 -30.52 18.85 23.97
C GLU A 662 -31.35 20.07 24.36
N ASN A 663 -32.42 20.35 23.66
CA ASN A 663 -33.24 21.56 23.84
C ASN A 663 -32.43 22.87 23.86
N GLY A 664 -31.35 22.94 23.04
CA GLY A 664 -30.50 24.12 22.91
C GLY A 664 -29.38 24.23 23.94
N ASN A 665 -29.38 23.38 24.99
CA ASN A 665 -28.38 23.41 26.06
C ASN A 665 -27.39 22.25 25.89
N PHE A 666 -26.12 22.47 26.23
CA PHE A 666 -25.12 21.41 26.24
C PHE A 666 -25.49 20.33 27.25
N CYS A 667 -25.38 19.04 26.86
CA CYS A 667 -25.67 17.91 27.75
C CYS A 667 -24.74 17.88 28.98
N TYR A 668 -23.50 18.38 28.82
CA TYR A 668 -22.53 18.57 29.90
C TYR A 668 -22.37 20.05 30.19
N PRO A 669 -23.26 20.66 31.01
CA PRO A 669 -23.39 22.12 31.12
C PRO A 669 -22.15 22.78 31.70
N ALA A 670 -21.52 22.18 32.72
CA ALA A 670 -20.36 22.74 33.39
C ALA A 670 -19.01 22.24 32.89
N MET A 671 -18.99 21.36 31.86
CA MET A 671 -17.75 20.86 31.25
C MET A 671 -16.94 21.97 30.59
N ARG A 672 -15.64 22.00 30.85
CA ARG A 672 -14.67 22.88 30.19
C ARG A 672 -13.69 22.06 29.36
N ILE A 673 -13.64 22.27 28.05
CA ILE A 673 -12.53 21.77 27.19
C ILE A 673 -11.43 22.82 27.29
N VAL A 674 -10.33 22.54 27.99
CA VAL A 674 -9.28 23.51 28.27
C VAL A 674 -8.14 23.49 27.27
N ALA A 675 -7.87 22.36 26.64
CA ALA A 675 -6.82 22.23 25.64
C ALA A 675 -7.20 21.24 24.54
N VAL A 676 -6.90 21.60 23.29
CA VAL A 676 -6.96 20.74 22.11
C VAL A 676 -5.65 20.87 21.35
N THR A 677 -5.03 19.75 20.99
CA THR A 677 -3.81 19.72 20.18
C THR A 677 -4.02 18.85 18.95
N ASP A 678 -3.87 19.43 17.78
CA ASP A 678 -4.02 18.79 16.48
C ASP A 678 -2.78 19.04 15.62
N GLY A 679 -2.61 18.32 14.52
CA GLY A 679 -1.50 18.56 13.58
C GLY A 679 -1.37 20.03 13.15
N PRO A 680 -2.45 20.67 12.66
CA PRO A 680 -2.43 22.06 12.19
C PRO A 680 -2.31 23.13 13.28
N ALA A 681 -2.78 22.89 14.54
CA ALA A 681 -2.79 23.88 15.60
C ALA A 681 -2.81 23.29 17.00
N ALA A 682 -2.38 24.10 18.00
CA ALA A 682 -2.58 23.85 19.42
C ALA A 682 -3.36 25.01 20.04
N LEU A 683 -4.47 24.70 20.71
CA LEU A 683 -5.40 25.65 21.33
C LEU A 683 -5.49 25.40 22.83
N PHE A 684 -5.36 26.44 23.62
CA PHE A 684 -5.50 26.44 25.06
C PHE A 684 -6.35 27.60 25.54
N ASP A 685 -7.27 27.35 26.47
CA ASP A 685 -8.04 28.39 27.15
C ASP A 685 -8.32 27.92 28.60
N PRO A 686 -7.78 28.62 29.62
CA PRO A 686 -7.95 28.25 31.03
C PRO A 686 -9.40 28.33 31.50
N ASP A 687 -10.21 29.23 30.91
CA ASP A 687 -11.63 29.36 31.20
C ASP A 687 -12.53 28.43 30.38
N GLY A 688 -11.91 27.58 29.59
CA GLY A 688 -12.53 26.66 28.64
C GLY A 688 -12.74 27.28 27.26
N ILE A 689 -12.35 26.53 26.25
CA ILE A 689 -12.52 26.87 24.82
C ILE A 689 -14.00 27.16 24.52
N ASP A 690 -14.27 28.17 23.69
CA ASP A 690 -15.63 28.49 23.24
C ASP A 690 -16.24 27.30 22.53
N ARG A 691 -17.21 26.63 23.20
CA ARG A 691 -17.83 25.39 22.75
C ARG A 691 -18.72 25.58 21.52
N ASP A 692 -19.30 26.77 21.35
CA ASP A 692 -20.10 27.08 20.16
C ASP A 692 -19.21 27.27 18.94
N GLU A 693 -18.04 27.87 19.10
CA GLU A 693 -17.07 28.02 18.03
C GLU A 693 -16.45 26.68 17.66
N LEU A 694 -16.01 25.91 18.66
CA LEU A 694 -15.48 24.56 18.43
C LEU A 694 -16.50 23.64 17.74
N SER A 695 -17.79 23.73 18.10
CA SER A 695 -18.86 22.95 17.48
C SER A 695 -19.03 23.19 15.99
N LYS A 696 -18.67 24.38 15.48
CA LYS A 696 -18.75 24.69 14.05
C LYS A 696 -17.68 23.94 13.24
N LEU A 697 -16.54 23.63 13.86
CA LEU A 697 -15.41 22.94 13.23
C LEU A 697 -15.60 21.42 13.21
N VAL A 698 -16.34 20.87 14.18
CA VAL A 698 -16.47 19.42 14.36
C VAL A 698 -16.93 18.71 13.07
N LEU A 699 -16.10 17.78 12.58
CA LEU A 699 -16.24 16.99 11.35
C LEU A 699 -16.32 17.83 10.04
N ARG A 700 -15.91 19.10 10.09
CA ARG A 700 -15.96 20.02 8.94
C ARG A 700 -14.61 20.64 8.63
N GLU A 701 -13.91 21.12 9.67
CA GLU A 701 -12.70 21.90 9.52
C GLU A 701 -11.65 21.50 10.56
N ASN A 702 -10.39 21.75 10.25
CA ASN A 702 -9.28 21.58 11.18
C ASN A 702 -9.24 22.68 12.25
N LEU A 703 -8.48 22.43 13.32
CA LEU A 703 -8.38 23.35 14.47
C LEU A 703 -7.80 24.73 14.11
N ASP A 704 -6.99 24.83 13.06
CA ASP A 704 -6.43 26.09 12.55
C ASP A 704 -7.49 27.08 12.03
N LYS A 705 -8.74 26.63 11.85
CA LYS A 705 -9.89 27.47 11.48
C LYS A 705 -10.64 28.05 12.66
N PHE A 706 -10.23 27.75 13.90
CA PHE A 706 -10.80 28.36 15.09
C PHE A 706 -10.58 29.88 15.08
N ASP A 707 -11.65 30.66 15.33
CA ASP A 707 -11.56 32.10 15.37
C ASP A 707 -10.82 32.59 16.66
N PRO A 708 -9.59 33.12 16.57
CA PRO A 708 -8.82 33.56 17.74
C PRO A 708 -9.51 34.62 18.59
N ARG A 709 -10.46 35.37 18.04
CA ARG A 709 -11.25 36.40 18.78
C ARG A 709 -12.17 35.76 19.82
N ARG A 710 -12.37 34.45 19.76
CA ARG A 710 -13.19 33.63 20.70
C ARG A 710 -12.39 33.08 21.86
N LEU A 711 -11.10 33.40 21.99
CA LEU A 711 -10.31 33.13 23.18
C LEU A 711 -10.89 33.88 24.39
N ARG A 712 -11.10 33.20 25.51
CA ARG A 712 -11.87 33.72 26.66
C ARG A 712 -10.98 34.07 27.83
N GLY A 713 -10.16 33.16 28.33
CA GLY A 713 -9.33 33.34 29.50
C GLY A 713 -8.08 34.19 29.26
N GLU A 714 -7.58 34.82 30.29
CA GLU A 714 -6.29 35.51 30.23
C GLU A 714 -5.17 34.48 30.05
N GLY A 715 -4.28 34.69 29.07
CA GLY A 715 -3.26 33.74 28.68
C GLY A 715 -3.74 32.61 27.74
N ALA A 716 -5.03 32.61 27.33
CA ALA A 716 -5.52 31.72 26.29
C ALA A 716 -4.80 31.98 24.96
N PHE A 717 -4.50 30.92 24.19
CA PHE A 717 -3.80 31.08 22.92
C PHE A 717 -4.18 29.99 21.90
N ILE A 718 -3.93 30.29 20.62
CA ILE A 718 -3.82 29.35 19.52
C ILE A 718 -2.48 29.51 18.83
N ILE A 719 -1.80 28.40 18.56
CA ILE A 719 -0.53 28.31 17.83
C ILE A 719 -0.76 27.51 16.56
N PHE A 720 -0.30 28.05 15.43
CA PHE A 720 -0.42 27.43 14.11
C PHE A 720 0.86 26.71 13.74
N SER A 721 0.76 25.47 13.23
CA SER A 721 1.93 24.66 12.86
C SER A 721 2.47 24.98 11.46
N ALA A 722 1.68 25.65 10.63
CA ALA A 722 2.15 26.08 9.31
C ALA A 722 3.17 27.23 9.47
N PRO A 723 4.41 27.05 8.96
CA PRO A 723 5.41 28.10 9.01
C PRO A 723 5.02 29.27 8.11
N CYS A 724 5.31 30.49 8.57
CA CYS A 724 5.20 31.73 7.83
C CYS A 724 6.60 32.24 7.49
N ARG A 725 6.74 33.00 6.39
CA ARG A 725 8.00 33.63 5.99
C ARG A 725 7.87 35.14 5.82
N GLU A 726 8.88 35.84 6.25
CA GLU A 726 9.04 37.28 6.01
C GLU A 726 10.50 37.55 5.57
N GLY A 727 10.70 37.74 4.26
CA GLY A 727 12.02 37.69 3.65
C GLY A 727 12.63 36.26 3.77
N ASP A 728 13.83 36.17 4.32
CA ASP A 728 14.54 34.93 4.58
C ASP A 728 14.25 34.31 5.95
N GLU A 729 13.46 34.98 6.80
CA GLU A 729 13.16 34.56 8.17
C GLU A 729 11.88 33.71 8.21
N GLU A 730 11.98 32.50 8.76
CA GLU A 730 10.85 31.60 9.02
C GLU A 730 10.38 31.75 10.46
N TYR A 731 9.07 31.90 10.65
CA TYR A 731 8.44 31.99 11.97
C TYR A 731 7.12 31.24 12.03
N TYR A 732 6.64 30.99 13.26
CA TYR A 732 5.34 30.36 13.51
C TYR A 732 4.41 31.38 14.17
N ARG A 733 3.14 31.35 13.79
CA ARG A 733 2.14 32.32 14.26
C ARG A 733 1.49 31.81 15.55
N GLN A 734 1.43 32.71 16.55
CA GLN A 734 0.64 32.54 17.77
C GLN A 734 -0.30 33.73 17.94
N VAL A 735 -1.57 33.42 18.29
CA VAL A 735 -2.48 34.48 18.81
C VAL A 735 -2.73 34.20 20.29
N ILE A 736 -2.47 35.13 21.16
CA ILE A 736 -2.62 35.00 22.62
C ILE A 736 -3.50 36.14 23.14
N ARG A 737 -4.34 35.82 24.14
CA ARG A 737 -5.13 36.80 24.86
C ARG A 737 -4.32 37.39 26.02
N LYS A 738 -4.06 38.71 25.99
CA LYS A 738 -3.38 39.49 27.03
C LYS A 738 -4.14 40.77 27.29
N GLU A 739 -4.34 41.09 28.57
CA GLU A 739 -5.07 42.31 29.00
C GLU A 739 -6.42 42.47 28.29
N GLY A 740 -7.13 41.33 28.15
CA GLY A 740 -8.45 41.35 27.51
C GLY A 740 -8.45 41.45 25.98
N LYS A 741 -7.29 41.52 25.29
CA LYS A 741 -7.14 41.62 23.83
C LYS A 741 -6.38 40.46 23.25
N CYS A 742 -6.73 40.07 22.04
CA CYS A 742 -5.97 39.11 21.26
C CYS A 742 -4.78 39.79 20.58
N VAL A 743 -3.56 39.31 20.86
CA VAL A 743 -2.29 39.82 20.33
C VAL A 743 -1.64 38.72 19.51
N GLU A 744 -1.12 39.06 18.33
CA GLU A 744 -0.38 38.15 17.47
C GLU A 744 1.12 38.25 17.77
N ASN A 745 1.74 37.05 17.93
CA ASN A 745 3.17 36.91 18.16
C ASN A 745 3.79 36.05 17.04
N LYS A 746 5.05 36.35 16.73
CA LYS A 746 5.92 35.48 15.92
C LYS A 746 6.76 34.61 16.85
N LEU A 747 6.75 33.31 16.66
CA LEU A 747 7.55 32.38 17.43
C LEU A 747 8.71 31.85 16.59
N SER A 748 9.88 31.69 17.19
CA SER A 748 10.97 30.89 16.63
C SER A 748 10.54 29.45 16.52
N ARG A 749 11.26 28.61 15.73
CA ARG A 749 11.03 27.17 15.64
C ARG A 749 11.11 26.48 17.01
N ASP A 750 12.09 26.86 17.83
CA ASP A 750 12.29 26.24 19.15
C ASP A 750 11.16 26.62 20.13
N ASP A 751 10.74 27.89 20.14
CA ASP A 751 9.60 28.31 20.95
C ASP A 751 8.30 27.68 20.49
N PHE A 752 8.10 27.55 19.17
CA PHE A 752 6.95 26.84 18.61
C PHE A 752 6.94 25.38 19.10
N MET A 753 8.03 24.65 18.90
CA MET A 753 8.10 23.22 19.31
C MET A 753 7.82 23.07 20.82
N ARG A 754 8.44 23.89 21.65
CA ARG A 754 8.28 23.86 23.11
C ARG A 754 6.83 24.14 23.52
N LEU A 755 6.22 25.19 22.98
CA LEU A 755 4.86 25.60 23.37
C LEU A 755 3.80 24.66 22.79
N PHE A 756 3.97 24.20 21.56
CA PHE A 756 3.06 23.27 20.89
C PHE A 756 3.00 21.92 21.64
N GLN A 757 4.14 21.34 21.96
CA GLN A 757 4.22 20.09 22.73
C GLN A 757 3.69 20.26 24.16
N SER A 758 4.02 21.40 24.82
CA SER A 758 3.57 21.65 26.19
C SER A 758 2.05 21.80 26.32
N ASN A 759 1.33 21.98 25.22
CA ASN A 759 -0.13 22.05 25.24
C ASN A 759 -0.77 20.73 25.68
N LEU A 760 -0.14 19.59 25.39
CA LEU A 760 -0.56 18.27 25.88
C LEU A 760 -0.41 18.10 27.40
N HIS A 761 0.47 18.90 28.05
CA HIS A 761 0.77 18.82 29.48
C HIS A 761 -0.18 19.67 30.36
N ARG A 762 -1.10 20.46 29.76
CA ARG A 762 -2.04 21.33 30.49
C ARG A 762 -2.85 20.52 31.50
N CYS A 763 -3.14 21.14 32.64
CA CYS A 763 -3.94 20.51 33.68
C CYS A 763 -5.41 20.34 33.23
N ALA A 764 -5.95 19.15 33.42
CA ALA A 764 -7.36 18.85 33.23
C ALA A 764 -7.76 17.66 34.12
N ASP A 765 -9.03 17.49 34.45
CA ASP A 765 -9.47 16.28 35.17
C ASP A 765 -9.28 15.04 34.30
N ILE A 766 -9.65 15.12 33.03
CA ILE A 766 -9.57 13.99 32.09
C ILE A 766 -8.71 14.35 30.88
N PHE A 767 -7.82 13.43 30.51
CA PHE A 767 -7.11 13.45 29.24
C PHE A 767 -7.68 12.44 28.27
N LEU A 768 -8.05 12.87 27.06
CA LEU A 768 -8.61 12.05 25.98
C LEU A 768 -7.65 12.08 24.78
N PRO A 769 -6.62 11.21 24.75
CA PRO A 769 -5.76 11.07 23.58
C PRO A 769 -6.52 10.34 22.47
N CYS A 770 -7.07 11.09 21.50
CA CYS A 770 -7.89 10.59 20.39
C CYS A 770 -7.24 10.76 19.01
N GLY A 771 -6.02 11.30 18.97
CA GLY A 771 -5.19 11.46 17.81
C GLY A 771 -3.75 11.76 18.22
N GLY A 772 -2.80 11.44 17.36
CA GLY A 772 -1.38 11.61 17.59
C GLY A 772 -0.59 10.36 17.19
N ARG A 773 0.72 10.43 17.34
CA ARG A 773 1.61 9.32 16.97
C ARG A 773 1.73 8.30 18.10
N PRO A 774 2.01 7.03 17.78
CA PRO A 774 2.40 6.04 18.77
C PRO A 774 3.56 6.55 19.65
N SER A 775 3.58 6.10 20.91
CA SER A 775 4.63 6.43 21.90
C SER A 775 4.81 7.93 22.20
N THR A 776 3.78 8.75 21.94
CA THR A 776 3.79 10.18 22.29
C THR A 776 4.03 10.38 23.78
N VAL A 777 3.43 9.54 24.65
CA VAL A 777 3.74 9.49 26.08
C VAL A 777 4.58 8.24 26.36
N ASN A 778 5.80 8.46 26.83
CA ASN A 778 6.78 7.40 27.05
C ASN A 778 7.50 7.55 28.40
N ILE A 779 8.47 6.68 28.67
CA ILE A 779 9.18 6.65 29.94
C ILE A 779 9.98 7.94 30.23
N ASP A 780 10.37 8.68 29.20
CA ASP A 780 11.16 9.90 29.37
C ASP A 780 10.31 11.11 29.73
N ASN A 781 9.03 11.14 29.27
CA ASN A 781 8.16 12.30 29.42
C ASN A 781 6.89 12.09 30.28
N TRP A 782 6.61 10.89 30.77
CA TRP A 782 5.38 10.60 31.53
C TRP A 782 5.13 11.54 32.70
N ARG A 783 6.20 12.04 33.39
CA ARG A 783 6.08 13.00 34.50
C ARG A 783 5.41 14.32 34.12
N LEU A 784 5.45 14.69 32.85
CA LEU A 784 4.77 15.89 32.34
C LEU A 784 3.24 15.71 32.26
N PHE A 785 2.77 14.46 32.29
CA PHE A 785 1.36 14.10 32.28
C PHE A 785 0.83 13.72 33.67
N ALA A 786 1.73 13.49 34.62
CA ALA A 786 1.37 13.23 36.01
C ALA A 786 0.81 14.50 36.67
N ASN A 787 -0.15 14.31 37.61
CA ASN A 787 -0.80 15.42 38.30
C ASN A 787 0.18 16.17 39.19
N GLY A 788 0.23 17.51 39.08
CA GLY A 788 1.04 18.36 39.96
C GLY A 788 1.43 19.68 39.27
N GLU A 789 1.65 20.74 40.03
CA GLU A 789 2.14 22.06 39.59
C GLU A 789 1.37 22.66 38.39
N GLY A 790 0.03 22.53 38.36
CA GLY A 790 -0.80 23.05 37.26
C GLY A 790 -0.72 22.28 35.94
N ARG A 791 -0.27 21.03 35.96
CA ARG A 791 -0.19 20.12 34.82
C ARG A 791 -0.76 18.74 35.13
N GLY A 792 -0.95 17.92 34.10
CA GLY A 792 -1.36 16.51 34.20
C GLY A 792 -2.87 16.29 34.15
N CYS A 793 -3.34 15.18 34.71
CA CYS A 793 -4.74 14.78 34.77
C CYS A 793 -4.99 13.79 35.89
N ARG A 794 -6.28 13.55 36.21
CA ARG A 794 -6.72 12.52 37.16
C ARG A 794 -6.98 11.17 36.50
N ALA A 795 -7.40 11.21 35.21
CA ALA A 795 -7.61 10.03 34.42
C ALA A 795 -7.30 10.22 32.95
N ILE A 796 -6.97 9.12 32.28
CA ILE A 796 -6.73 9.01 30.84
C ILE A 796 -7.69 7.96 30.27
N VAL A 797 -8.32 8.28 29.12
CA VAL A 797 -9.12 7.31 28.36
C VAL A 797 -8.62 7.31 26.92
N GLU A 798 -7.92 6.23 26.53
CA GLU A 798 -7.14 6.18 25.31
C GLU A 798 -7.99 5.88 24.05
N GLY A 799 -8.31 6.91 23.28
CA GLY A 799 -8.97 6.78 21.97
C GLY A 799 -8.01 6.46 20.82
N ALA A 800 -6.75 6.88 20.92
CA ALA A 800 -5.72 6.61 19.91
C ALA A 800 -4.94 5.33 20.25
N ASN A 801 -4.55 4.58 19.23
CA ASN A 801 -3.77 3.34 19.40
C ASN A 801 -2.33 3.65 19.82
N SER A 802 -1.85 2.93 20.85
CA SER A 802 -0.46 2.96 21.32
C SER A 802 0.09 4.37 21.61
N PHE A 803 -0.77 5.31 21.96
CA PHE A 803 -0.38 6.69 22.29
C PHE A 803 0.54 6.74 23.51
N LEU A 804 0.27 5.86 24.50
CA LEU A 804 1.12 5.65 25.67
C LEU A 804 1.95 4.37 25.52
N THR A 805 3.22 4.42 25.93
CA THR A 805 4.02 3.19 26.04
C THR A 805 3.64 2.38 27.28
N PRO A 806 3.84 1.05 27.30
CA PRO A 806 3.56 0.22 28.47
C PRO A 806 4.26 0.71 29.73
N ALA A 807 5.53 1.14 29.61
CA ALA A 807 6.30 1.67 30.74
C ALA A 807 5.69 2.98 31.29
N ALA A 808 5.26 3.88 30.41
CA ALA A 808 4.61 5.12 30.83
C ALA A 808 3.27 4.86 31.55
N ARG A 809 2.46 3.94 31.04
CA ARG A 809 1.18 3.52 31.69
C ARG A 809 1.39 3.06 33.13
N ILE A 810 2.41 2.24 33.38
CA ILE A 810 2.75 1.76 34.71
C ILE A 810 3.11 2.92 35.64
N GLU A 811 3.98 3.83 35.21
CA GLU A 811 4.41 4.96 36.05
C GLU A 811 3.29 5.97 36.31
N LEU A 812 2.43 6.23 35.33
CA LEU A 812 1.26 7.10 35.50
C LEU A 812 0.26 6.50 36.50
N GLN A 813 -0.02 5.20 36.42
CA GLN A 813 -0.94 4.54 37.34
C GLN A 813 -0.35 4.43 38.76
N LYS A 814 0.97 4.22 38.90
CA LYS A 814 1.65 4.31 40.22
C LYS A 814 1.53 5.71 40.83
N SER A 815 1.43 6.76 40.01
CA SER A 815 1.22 8.14 40.47
C SER A 815 -0.25 8.46 40.79
N GLY A 816 -1.14 7.47 40.69
CA GLY A 816 -2.55 7.58 41.07
C GLY A 816 -3.49 7.97 39.92
N ILE A 817 -3.03 8.00 38.68
CA ILE A 817 -3.85 8.29 37.50
C ILE A 817 -4.61 7.03 37.09
N LEU A 818 -5.91 7.14 36.84
CA LEU A 818 -6.69 6.08 36.21
C LEU A 818 -6.39 6.05 34.72
N ASP A 819 -6.00 4.89 34.20
CA ASP A 819 -5.68 4.75 32.79
C ASP A 819 -6.48 3.63 32.14
N VAL A 820 -7.46 4.01 31.30
CA VAL A 820 -8.25 3.08 30.49
C VAL A 820 -7.56 2.90 29.15
N LYS A 821 -6.94 1.74 28.98
CA LYS A 821 -6.11 1.38 27.83
C LYS A 821 -6.89 1.40 26.52
N ASP A 822 -6.20 1.73 25.43
CA ASP A 822 -6.70 1.76 24.05
C ASP A 822 -7.41 0.46 23.61
N ALA A 823 -6.87 -0.71 23.99
CA ALA A 823 -7.46 -2.02 23.66
C ALA A 823 -8.86 -2.25 24.28
N SER A 824 -9.27 -1.44 25.25
CA SER A 824 -10.62 -1.40 25.79
C SER A 824 -11.40 -0.20 25.23
N ALA A 825 -10.89 1.02 25.40
CA ALA A 825 -11.63 2.24 25.11
C ALA A 825 -12.03 2.39 23.63
N ASN A 826 -11.13 2.04 22.68
CA ASN A 826 -11.36 2.25 21.25
C ASN A 826 -11.77 0.99 20.46
N LYS A 827 -12.12 -0.12 21.16
CA LYS A 827 -12.45 -1.40 20.50
C LYS A 827 -13.72 -1.39 19.64
N CYS A 828 -14.62 -0.43 19.83
CA CYS A 828 -15.91 -0.40 19.12
C CYS A 828 -15.76 -0.31 17.59
N GLY A 829 -14.70 0.30 17.09
CA GLY A 829 -14.41 0.30 15.66
C GLY A 829 -14.22 -1.12 15.09
N VAL A 830 -13.40 -1.95 15.74
CA VAL A 830 -13.19 -3.33 15.29
C VAL A 830 -14.44 -4.19 15.41
N ILE A 831 -15.25 -3.99 16.45
CA ILE A 831 -16.53 -4.71 16.61
C ILE A 831 -17.52 -4.34 15.50
N THR A 832 -17.58 -3.05 15.13
CA THR A 832 -18.44 -2.59 14.03
C THR A 832 -18.08 -3.25 12.70
N SER A 833 -16.80 -3.32 12.37
CA SER A 833 -16.36 -3.98 11.14
C SER A 833 -16.73 -5.47 11.09
N SER A 834 -16.68 -6.17 12.23
CA SER A 834 -17.14 -7.55 12.34
C SER A 834 -18.63 -7.67 11.98
N TYR A 835 -19.48 -6.82 12.57
CA TYR A 835 -20.92 -6.82 12.24
C TYR A 835 -21.19 -6.39 10.79
N GLU A 836 -20.40 -5.47 10.22
CA GLU A 836 -20.51 -5.10 8.81
C GLU A 836 -20.26 -6.30 7.90
N ILE A 837 -19.16 -7.02 8.13
CA ILE A 837 -18.79 -8.17 7.29
C ILE A 837 -19.82 -9.29 7.44
N LEU A 838 -20.22 -9.64 8.66
CA LEU A 838 -21.24 -10.65 8.90
C LEU A 838 -22.57 -10.29 8.21
N SER A 839 -22.96 -9.01 8.30
CA SER A 839 -24.17 -8.53 7.63
C SER A 839 -24.04 -8.60 6.10
N GLY A 840 -22.87 -8.21 5.55
CA GLY A 840 -22.60 -8.28 4.11
C GLY A 840 -22.48 -9.71 3.54
N LEU A 841 -22.17 -10.71 4.38
CA LEU A 841 -22.25 -12.12 3.99
C LEU A 841 -23.69 -12.65 3.92
N MET A 842 -24.55 -12.12 4.77
CA MET A 842 -25.95 -12.58 4.88
C MET A 842 -26.93 -11.77 4.00
N LEU A 843 -26.65 -10.49 3.75
CA LEU A 843 -27.44 -9.60 2.91
C LEU A 843 -26.72 -9.33 1.59
N ASP A 844 -27.45 -9.17 0.50
CA ASP A 844 -26.88 -8.58 -0.70
C ASP A 844 -26.74 -7.05 -0.56
N GLU A 845 -26.05 -6.40 -1.51
CA GLU A 845 -25.76 -4.96 -1.39
C GLU A 845 -27.03 -4.09 -1.35
N GLU A 846 -28.08 -4.44 -2.08
CA GLU A 846 -29.34 -3.71 -2.08
C GLU A 846 -30.09 -3.92 -0.77
N GLU A 847 -30.16 -5.16 -0.27
CA GLU A 847 -30.71 -5.50 1.05
C GLU A 847 -29.97 -4.74 2.15
N PHE A 848 -28.61 -4.77 2.13
CA PHE A 848 -27.80 -4.06 3.13
C PHE A 848 -28.11 -2.55 3.12
N ARG A 849 -28.17 -1.95 1.94
CA ARG A 849 -28.44 -0.51 1.78
C ARG A 849 -29.86 -0.16 2.28
N SER A 850 -30.86 -0.97 1.95
CA SER A 850 -32.25 -0.73 2.37
C SER A 850 -32.46 -0.92 3.88
N GLU A 851 -31.73 -1.83 4.52
CA GLU A 851 -31.85 -2.12 5.95
C GLU A 851 -30.90 -1.28 6.83
N LYS A 852 -30.01 -0.49 6.24
CA LYS A 852 -28.97 0.27 6.97
C LYS A 852 -29.55 1.13 8.11
N ALA A 853 -30.71 1.73 7.89
CA ALA A 853 -31.40 2.56 8.89
C ALA A 853 -31.86 1.79 10.14
N VAL A 854 -32.07 0.47 10.03
CA VAL A 854 -32.44 -0.43 11.15
C VAL A 854 -31.19 -1.12 11.69
N LEU A 855 -30.31 -1.58 10.80
CA LEU A 855 -29.12 -2.35 11.15
C LEU A 855 -28.14 -1.54 12.01
N VAL A 856 -27.80 -0.30 11.61
CA VAL A 856 -26.80 0.51 12.30
C VAL A 856 -27.18 0.82 13.74
N PRO A 857 -28.40 1.28 14.08
CA PRO A 857 -28.83 1.44 15.47
C PRO A 857 -28.68 0.16 16.30
N GLN A 858 -29.04 -1.00 15.77
CA GLN A 858 -28.88 -2.28 16.47
C GLN A 858 -27.41 -2.68 16.66
N VAL A 859 -26.54 -2.36 15.72
CA VAL A 859 -25.08 -2.48 15.91
C VAL A 859 -24.62 -1.56 17.03
N MET A 860 -25.06 -0.30 17.05
CA MET A 860 -24.71 0.65 18.13
C MET A 860 -25.16 0.16 19.52
N GLU A 861 -26.34 -0.48 19.61
CA GLU A 861 -26.80 -1.12 20.87
C GLU A 861 -25.86 -2.24 21.32
N LYS A 862 -25.38 -3.08 20.40
CA LYS A 862 -24.38 -4.12 20.68
C LYS A 862 -23.06 -3.53 21.16
N LEU A 863 -22.60 -2.44 20.53
CA LEU A 863 -21.38 -1.73 20.94
C LEU A 863 -21.51 -1.18 22.36
N ALA A 864 -22.66 -0.53 22.68
CA ALA A 864 -22.95 -0.01 24.00
C ALA A 864 -22.94 -1.13 25.06
N PHE A 865 -23.62 -2.24 24.76
CA PHE A 865 -23.64 -3.39 25.66
C PHE A 865 -22.24 -3.92 25.95
N ASN A 866 -21.44 -4.17 24.93
CA ASN A 866 -20.09 -4.74 25.07
C ASN A 866 -19.13 -3.76 25.80
N ALA A 867 -19.20 -2.46 25.47
CA ALA A 867 -18.36 -1.46 26.14
C ALA A 867 -18.69 -1.33 27.61
N ARG A 868 -19.99 -1.25 27.99
CA ARG A 868 -20.44 -1.13 29.38
C ARG A 868 -20.11 -2.38 30.19
N ARG A 869 -20.35 -3.58 29.62
CA ARG A 869 -20.04 -4.85 30.27
C ARG A 869 -18.57 -4.95 30.66
N GLU A 870 -17.68 -4.65 29.71
CA GLU A 870 -16.24 -4.66 29.96
C GLU A 870 -15.82 -3.57 30.95
N ALA A 871 -16.32 -2.34 30.81
CA ALA A 871 -16.00 -1.24 31.69
C ALA A 871 -16.40 -1.58 33.14
N GLU A 872 -17.63 -2.08 33.38
CA GLU A 872 -18.07 -2.51 34.73
C GLU A 872 -17.19 -3.63 35.26
N TRP A 873 -16.84 -4.64 34.48
CA TRP A 873 -15.95 -5.72 34.88
C TRP A 873 -14.56 -5.20 35.29
N LEU A 874 -13.96 -4.32 34.52
CA LEU A 874 -12.63 -3.74 34.79
C LEU A 874 -12.63 -2.96 36.10
N PHE A 875 -13.58 -2.05 36.33
CA PHE A 875 -13.62 -1.21 37.50
C PHE A 875 -14.06 -2.01 38.77
N ALA A 876 -14.99 -2.95 38.65
CA ALA A 876 -15.38 -3.84 39.75
C ALA A 876 -14.20 -4.74 40.16
N THR A 877 -13.48 -5.31 39.22
CA THR A 877 -12.31 -6.14 39.50
C THR A 877 -11.21 -5.32 40.16
N ARG A 878 -10.92 -4.12 39.64
CA ARG A 878 -9.94 -3.20 40.22
C ARG A 878 -10.30 -2.87 41.70
N SER A 879 -11.55 -2.61 42.01
CA SER A 879 -11.98 -2.27 43.35
C SER A 879 -11.72 -3.39 44.38
N VAL A 880 -11.67 -4.65 43.93
CA VAL A 880 -11.41 -5.84 44.75
C VAL A 880 -9.92 -6.18 44.80
N THR A 881 -9.23 -6.11 43.66
CA THR A 881 -7.84 -6.60 43.51
C THR A 881 -6.79 -5.52 43.74
N GLY A 882 -7.12 -4.26 43.53
CA GLY A 882 -6.17 -3.14 43.47
C GLY A 882 -5.24 -3.13 42.26
N GLU A 883 -5.44 -4.03 41.28
CA GLU A 883 -4.64 -4.10 40.07
C GLU A 883 -4.88 -2.88 39.17
N PHE A 884 -3.91 -2.54 38.32
CA PHE A 884 -4.05 -1.48 37.34
C PHE A 884 -5.06 -1.84 36.24
N LEU A 885 -5.84 -0.88 35.80
CA LEU A 885 -6.84 -1.09 34.73
C LEU A 885 -6.21 -1.61 33.41
N THR A 886 -4.99 -1.18 33.09
CA THR A 886 -4.27 -1.65 31.90
C THR A 886 -3.89 -3.13 32.02
N ASP A 887 -3.44 -3.58 33.21
CA ASP A 887 -3.11 -4.99 33.45
C ASP A 887 -4.37 -5.87 33.45
N LEU A 888 -5.48 -5.35 33.99
CA LEU A 888 -6.78 -6.00 33.93
C LEU A 888 -7.31 -6.14 32.52
N THR A 889 -7.12 -5.12 31.67
CA THR A 889 -7.45 -5.18 30.22
C THR A 889 -6.69 -6.32 29.52
N ASP A 890 -5.38 -6.40 29.74
CA ASP A 890 -4.53 -7.43 29.14
C ASP A 890 -4.85 -8.83 29.70
N ARG A 891 -5.12 -8.94 30.98
CA ARG A 891 -5.56 -10.19 31.60
C ARG A 891 -6.90 -10.67 31.03
N LEU A 892 -7.86 -9.78 30.88
CA LEU A 892 -9.17 -10.10 30.32
C LEU A 892 -9.03 -10.58 28.86
N SER A 893 -8.26 -9.86 28.03
CA SER A 893 -8.00 -10.26 26.65
C SER A 893 -7.37 -11.65 26.55
N ARG A 894 -6.31 -11.91 27.34
CA ARG A 894 -5.65 -13.23 27.36
C ARG A 894 -6.60 -14.33 27.84
N SER A 895 -7.41 -14.06 28.86
CA SER A 895 -8.36 -15.04 29.38
C SER A 895 -9.45 -15.40 28.37
N ILE A 896 -10.02 -14.41 27.69
CA ILE A 896 -11.04 -14.65 26.65
C ILE A 896 -10.41 -15.38 25.44
N ASN A 897 -9.22 -14.97 24.98
CA ASN A 897 -8.55 -15.62 23.86
C ASN A 897 -8.19 -17.07 24.18
N ALA A 898 -7.62 -17.35 25.37
CA ALA A 898 -7.32 -18.71 25.78
C ALA A 898 -8.59 -19.58 25.89
N LYS A 899 -9.67 -19.03 26.43
CA LYS A 899 -10.95 -19.73 26.51
C LYS A 899 -11.56 -19.95 25.13
N ASN A 900 -11.45 -18.99 24.21
CA ASN A 900 -11.90 -19.11 22.83
C ASN A 900 -11.20 -20.27 22.10
N VAL A 901 -9.89 -20.44 22.26
CA VAL A 901 -9.15 -21.58 21.71
C VAL A 901 -9.67 -22.90 22.27
N GLN A 902 -9.79 -23.02 23.62
CA GLN A 902 -10.31 -24.24 24.26
C GLN A 902 -11.72 -24.61 23.77
N ILE A 903 -12.60 -23.60 23.62
CA ILE A 903 -13.96 -23.83 23.12
C ILE A 903 -13.94 -24.18 21.64
N GLY A 904 -13.08 -23.56 20.83
CA GLY A 904 -12.90 -23.93 19.43
C GLY A 904 -12.57 -25.39 19.24
N GLU A 905 -11.58 -25.92 19.99
CA GLU A 905 -11.21 -27.33 20.00
C GLU A 905 -12.36 -28.24 20.52
N TYR A 906 -13.17 -27.77 21.48
CA TYR A 906 -14.33 -28.48 21.93
C TYR A 906 -15.42 -28.55 20.84
N LEU A 907 -15.71 -27.41 20.16
CA LEU A 907 -16.71 -27.34 19.09
C LEU A 907 -16.33 -28.16 17.84
N GLU A 908 -15.05 -28.41 17.60
CA GLU A 908 -14.62 -29.34 16.56
C GLU A 908 -15.10 -30.78 16.84
N ARG A 909 -15.09 -31.18 18.11
CA ARG A 909 -15.56 -32.50 18.55
C ARG A 909 -17.07 -32.55 18.79
N HIS A 910 -17.70 -31.39 18.98
CA HIS A 910 -19.12 -31.21 19.33
C HIS A 910 -19.78 -30.15 18.44
N PRO A 911 -19.84 -30.36 17.10
CA PRO A 911 -20.42 -29.38 16.18
C PRO A 911 -21.91 -29.10 16.42
N GLU A 912 -22.65 -30.03 17.07
CA GLU A 912 -24.05 -29.89 17.44
C GLU A 912 -24.31 -28.73 18.44
N VAL A 913 -23.30 -28.26 19.15
CA VAL A 913 -23.40 -27.12 20.07
C VAL A 913 -23.53 -25.80 19.32
N VAL A 914 -23.08 -25.73 18.08
CA VAL A 914 -23.18 -24.54 17.23
C VAL A 914 -24.62 -24.38 16.73
N SER A 915 -25.46 -23.80 17.58
CA SER A 915 -26.90 -23.59 17.27
C SER A 915 -27.16 -22.25 16.62
N ASP A 916 -28.25 -22.18 15.84
CA ASP A 916 -28.68 -20.91 15.25
C ASP A 916 -29.04 -19.85 16.31
N GLU A 917 -29.57 -20.26 17.47
CA GLU A 917 -29.88 -19.35 18.58
C GLU A 917 -28.62 -18.66 19.12
N LEU A 918 -27.53 -19.44 19.30
CA LEU A 918 -26.25 -18.91 19.77
C LEU A 918 -25.66 -17.89 18.77
N LEU A 919 -25.77 -18.17 17.47
CA LEU A 919 -25.34 -17.24 16.42
C LEU A 919 -26.21 -15.96 16.42
N LEU A 920 -27.53 -16.09 16.58
CA LEU A 920 -28.45 -14.97 16.63
C LEU A 920 -28.30 -14.11 17.87
N ASP A 921 -27.82 -14.66 18.98
CA ASP A 921 -27.49 -13.87 20.18
C ASP A 921 -26.27 -12.96 19.95
N HIS A 922 -25.33 -13.39 19.11
CA HIS A 922 -24.20 -12.57 18.70
C HIS A 922 -24.62 -11.45 17.72
N LEU A 923 -25.47 -11.75 16.74
CA LEU A 923 -25.85 -10.88 15.65
C LEU A 923 -26.81 -9.74 16.02
N PRO A 924 -26.91 -8.66 15.24
CA PRO A 924 -27.98 -7.66 15.33
C PRO A 924 -29.38 -8.27 15.22
N GLY A 925 -30.35 -7.68 15.93
CA GLY A 925 -31.70 -8.24 16.09
C GLY A 925 -32.48 -8.46 14.79
N ILE A 926 -32.15 -7.72 13.73
CA ILE A 926 -32.76 -7.86 12.40
C ILE A 926 -32.60 -9.28 11.82
N PHE A 927 -31.46 -9.95 12.11
CA PHE A 927 -31.22 -11.32 11.67
C PHE A 927 -32.10 -12.33 12.40
N ARG A 928 -32.50 -12.05 13.62
CA ARG A 928 -33.46 -12.89 14.36
C ARG A 928 -34.90 -12.72 13.80
N THR A 929 -35.27 -11.49 13.47
CA THR A 929 -36.66 -11.15 13.12
C THR A 929 -37.00 -11.29 11.63
N LYS A 930 -36.05 -11.02 10.74
CA LYS A 930 -36.30 -10.93 9.30
C LYS A 930 -35.44 -11.87 8.43
N TYR A 931 -34.17 -12.10 8.81
CA TYR A 931 -33.20 -12.78 7.95
C TYR A 931 -32.59 -14.04 8.59
N ARG A 932 -33.37 -14.75 9.44
CA ARG A 932 -32.88 -15.96 10.12
C ARG A 932 -32.40 -17.07 9.17
N ASP A 933 -33.07 -17.24 8.04
CA ASP A 933 -32.72 -18.22 7.02
C ASP A 933 -31.38 -17.95 6.33
N ARG A 934 -30.86 -16.73 6.45
CA ARG A 934 -29.59 -16.30 5.87
C ARG A 934 -28.36 -16.75 6.67
N LEU A 935 -28.51 -17.27 7.89
CA LEU A 935 -27.41 -17.86 8.68
C LEU A 935 -26.66 -18.95 7.92
N LYS A 936 -27.35 -19.68 7.04
CA LYS A 936 -26.74 -20.71 6.18
C LYS A 936 -25.73 -20.16 5.17
N ARG A 937 -25.70 -18.82 4.90
CA ARG A 937 -24.72 -18.18 4.02
C ARG A 937 -23.37 -17.96 4.73
N LEU A 938 -23.34 -18.03 6.07
CA LEU A 938 -22.11 -17.90 6.82
C LEU A 938 -21.25 -19.16 6.62
N PRO A 939 -19.94 -19.02 6.30
CA PRO A 939 -19.02 -20.15 6.26
C PRO A 939 -19.03 -20.96 7.56
N ALA A 940 -18.77 -22.26 7.47
CA ALA A 940 -18.79 -23.13 8.66
C ALA A 940 -17.76 -22.69 9.70
N GLU A 941 -16.59 -22.26 9.25
CA GLU A 941 -15.52 -21.72 10.08
C GLU A 941 -15.98 -20.48 10.87
N TYR A 942 -16.76 -19.60 10.23
CA TYR A 942 -17.33 -18.42 10.88
C TYR A 942 -18.37 -18.80 11.94
N ARG A 943 -19.28 -19.73 11.62
CA ARG A 943 -20.30 -20.18 12.58
C ARG A 943 -19.65 -20.77 13.83
N LYS A 944 -18.61 -21.60 13.67
CA LYS A 944 -17.82 -22.14 14.78
C LYS A 944 -17.13 -21.04 15.60
N ALA A 945 -16.47 -20.11 14.93
CA ALA A 945 -15.72 -19.03 15.56
C ALA A 945 -16.64 -18.06 16.33
N ILE A 946 -17.80 -17.69 15.78
CA ILE A 946 -18.83 -16.87 16.44
C ILE A 946 -19.33 -17.57 17.69
N ALA A 947 -19.70 -18.85 17.60
CA ALA A 947 -20.14 -19.63 18.75
C ALA A 947 -19.07 -19.70 19.83
N SER A 948 -17.82 -19.88 19.43
CA SER A 948 -16.68 -19.98 20.35
C SER A 948 -16.49 -18.68 21.15
N VAL A 949 -16.44 -17.52 20.49
CA VAL A 949 -16.22 -16.23 21.16
C VAL A 949 -17.42 -15.84 22.03
N GLU A 950 -18.63 -16.11 21.57
CA GLU A 950 -19.85 -15.84 22.36
C GLU A 950 -19.86 -16.64 23.68
N LEU A 951 -19.54 -17.93 23.61
CA LEU A 951 -19.44 -18.79 24.80
C LEU A 951 -18.26 -18.37 25.70
N ALA A 952 -17.10 -18.04 25.13
CA ALA A 952 -15.95 -17.57 25.90
C ALA A 952 -16.26 -16.30 26.69
N GLY A 953 -16.92 -15.33 26.05
CA GLY A 953 -17.38 -14.11 26.69
C GLY A 953 -18.35 -14.40 27.85
N ARG A 954 -19.36 -15.22 27.61
CA ARG A 954 -20.34 -15.61 28.69
C ARG A 954 -19.65 -16.26 29.87
N ILE A 955 -18.70 -17.18 29.64
CA ILE A 955 -17.98 -17.87 30.68
C ILE A 955 -17.12 -16.90 31.50
N ILE A 956 -16.28 -16.10 30.84
CA ILE A 956 -15.32 -15.22 31.54
C ILE A 956 -16.02 -14.12 32.32
N TYR A 957 -17.07 -13.50 31.77
CA TYR A 957 -17.80 -12.46 32.51
C TYR A 957 -18.69 -12.99 33.64
N ASN A 958 -19.06 -14.29 33.62
CA ASN A 958 -20.00 -14.88 34.65
C ASN A 958 -19.35 -15.86 35.62
N SER A 959 -18.07 -16.20 35.49
CA SER A 959 -17.30 -17.07 36.45
C SER A 959 -17.90 -18.45 36.71
N ALA A 960 -17.61 -19.49 35.91
CA ALA A 960 -18.06 -20.86 36.09
C ALA A 960 -16.90 -21.88 36.22
N ASN A 961 -17.12 -23.07 36.80
CA ASN A 961 -16.09 -24.06 37.10
C ASN A 961 -16.16 -25.31 36.19
N GLY A 962 -15.12 -25.56 35.42
CA GLY A 962 -14.96 -26.76 34.56
C GLY A 962 -15.55 -26.57 33.14
N LEU A 963 -14.77 -26.85 32.06
CA LEU A 963 -15.11 -26.47 30.72
C LEU A 963 -16.49 -26.95 30.23
N GLU A 964 -16.82 -28.22 30.41
CA GLU A 964 -18.12 -28.75 29.97
C GLU A 964 -19.31 -28.20 30.78
N ASN A 965 -19.15 -28.09 32.10
CA ASN A 965 -20.14 -27.45 32.95
C ASN A 965 -20.27 -25.96 32.64
N GLU A 966 -19.16 -25.28 32.36
CA GLU A 966 -19.12 -23.89 31.98
C GLU A 966 -19.87 -23.64 30.64
N ILE A 967 -19.63 -24.49 29.62
CA ILE A 967 -20.37 -24.41 28.37
C ILE A 967 -21.86 -24.68 28.56
N ALA A 968 -22.22 -25.72 29.31
CA ALA A 968 -23.62 -26.02 29.60
C ALA A 968 -24.33 -24.89 30.34
N LEU A 969 -23.67 -24.20 31.27
CA LEU A 969 -24.17 -23.02 31.96
C LEU A 969 -24.30 -21.80 31.04
N ALA A 970 -23.32 -21.58 30.17
CA ALA A 970 -23.32 -20.50 29.18
C ALA A 970 -24.42 -20.65 28.12
N LEU A 971 -24.78 -21.90 27.78
CA LEU A 971 -25.86 -22.21 26.84
C LEU A 971 -27.27 -22.07 27.47
N LYS A 972 -27.39 -22.13 28.82
CA LYS A 972 -28.66 -21.97 29.54
C LYS A 972 -29.07 -20.50 29.77
N LYS A 973 -28.16 -19.60 29.68
CA LYS A 973 -28.38 -18.15 29.78
C LYS A 973 -28.56 -17.52 28.39
#